data_104a8c641c78dd14082db3105c282323
#
_entry.id   104a8c641c78dd14082db3105c282323
#
_cell.length_a   1.000
_cell.length_b   1.000
_cell.length_c   1.000
_cell.angle_alpha   90.00
_cell.angle_beta   90.00
_cell.angle_gamma   90.00
#
_symmetry.space_group_name_H-M   'P 1'
#
loop_
_entity.id
_entity.type
_entity.pdbx_description
1 polymer ?
#
loop_
_entity_poly.entity_id
_entity_poly.type
_entity_poly.pdbx_seq_one_letter_code
_entity_poly.pdbx_strand_id
1 'polypeptide(L)'
;MRKAFEQLKKISEKPWFYPVALFLLAFASYGYALTSLGFYWSDWEVMFFTKLDPAYQFGYYAVDRPYPWAYQLIYFLVGSRPIGWQIASLTLRWAGSVFFVGAMIQIWPRYKKHFYWLGALLLVYPGFIQQEQSAAFSRHIMTLFLFCLSLYLMAVAIKQPKWARVLFPLSWIATFLHLFTIEYFSGLEAMRPVLIWLLVANGSKADSRLLKKTALYSLPYIVVTAFFFWVRFVYFPSAFQTFARFDDIGSTMDEFHVSFLGASLGLFSKAVFDILYLTVQVWTDAITSFGDFTFRRELAWFAFGLGAVFAIIFLFLYNTNEDESPQPASPLWVIVIGFLMFVTSAIPIWAIGKEVGTGGWNERFTLAPMFGAGLLVVGLTLLLVRPAGQKWIFGFLLMFSVATQVWMANSYRRDWAIQPDYYWQLYWRAPALQPDTAVYSFAYPSYMITHDMDATWAINLLYHFQTPNGSIPYMFITPEYDRYFEPNTAYKFPARNLMFNGNSSNNISIFHQTDSSCLRVLDSVYMYDPLLDEGSERLIPISNLSRIIPDPQPASPNTDIFGPEPAHTWCYYFQKADLARQTKDWNAVIDLYQQAQSLGFSPKYGAEYIPFIEAYVQTGDWQAAYDLTIAAKKLSSQQKRMLCTNWYRFAELPSADQTMIARIVQDLPC
;
A
#
# COMPACT_ATOMS: atom_id res chain seq x y z
N MET A 1 2.59 -44.56 -9.83
CA MET A 1 3.18 -43.30 -10.32
C MET A 1 2.86 -43.01 -11.79
N ARG A 2 3.17 -43.90 -12.76
CA ARG A 2 2.98 -43.67 -14.21
C ARG A 2 1.50 -43.36 -14.57
N LYS A 3 0.52 -44.13 -14.05
CA LYS A 3 -0.91 -43.88 -14.28
C LYS A 3 -1.40 -42.54 -13.70
N ALA A 4 -0.91 -42.13 -12.50
CA ALA A 4 -1.23 -40.84 -11.93
C ALA A 4 -0.64 -39.69 -12.74
N PHE A 5 0.58 -39.85 -13.26
CA PHE A 5 1.22 -38.86 -14.14
C PHE A 5 0.44 -38.69 -15.47
N GLU A 6 -0.01 -39.78 -16.09
CA GLU A 6 -0.85 -39.72 -17.32
C GLU A 6 -2.21 -39.07 -17.06
N GLN A 7 -2.82 -39.30 -15.89
CA GLN A 7 -4.05 -38.63 -15.50
C GLN A 7 -3.82 -37.12 -15.29
N LEU A 8 -2.77 -36.73 -14.58
CA LEU A 8 -2.42 -35.31 -14.39
C LEU A 8 -2.15 -34.62 -15.73
N LYS A 9 -1.47 -35.28 -16.66
CA LYS A 9 -1.24 -34.76 -18.00
C LYS A 9 -2.57 -34.52 -18.74
N LYS A 10 -3.50 -35.47 -18.72
CA LYS A 10 -4.84 -35.28 -19.32
C LYS A 10 -5.63 -34.16 -18.69
N ILE A 11 -5.50 -33.95 -17.36
CA ILE A 11 -6.14 -32.85 -16.65
C ILE A 11 -5.53 -31.51 -17.05
N SER A 12 -4.18 -31.44 -17.20
CA SER A 12 -3.49 -30.20 -17.58
C SER A 12 -3.81 -29.72 -19.01
N GLU A 13 -4.32 -30.62 -19.86
CA GLU A 13 -4.79 -30.27 -21.22
C GLU A 13 -6.19 -29.63 -21.24
N LYS A 14 -6.95 -29.70 -20.13
CA LYS A 14 -8.29 -29.09 -20.04
C LYS A 14 -8.20 -27.56 -20.05
N PRO A 15 -9.08 -26.85 -20.77
CA PRO A 15 -9.06 -25.39 -20.90
C PRO A 15 -9.15 -24.64 -19.55
N TRP A 16 -9.83 -25.22 -18.56
CA TRP A 16 -10.00 -24.63 -17.23
C TRP A 16 -8.77 -24.79 -16.33
N PHE A 17 -7.87 -25.71 -16.64
CA PHE A 17 -6.73 -26.03 -15.75
C PHE A 17 -5.79 -24.84 -15.57
N TYR A 18 -5.42 -24.17 -16.65
CA TYR A 18 -4.54 -23.02 -16.58
C TYR A 18 -5.10 -21.84 -15.78
N PRO A 19 -6.33 -21.35 -16.02
CA PRO A 19 -6.93 -20.34 -15.15
C PRO A 19 -6.99 -20.74 -13.68
N VAL A 20 -7.31 -21.98 -13.36
CA VAL A 20 -7.34 -22.49 -11.99
C VAL A 20 -5.92 -22.54 -11.38
N ALA A 21 -4.93 -23.00 -12.14
CA ALA A 21 -3.52 -23.02 -11.67
C ALA A 21 -3.04 -21.60 -11.37
N LEU A 22 -3.37 -20.62 -12.21
CA LEU A 22 -3.10 -19.20 -11.93
C LEU A 22 -3.84 -18.66 -10.71
N PHE A 23 -5.10 -19.06 -10.52
CA PHE A 23 -5.86 -18.66 -9.34
C PHE A 23 -5.21 -19.21 -8.06
N LEU A 24 -4.84 -20.48 -8.06
CA LEU A 24 -4.15 -21.09 -6.93
C LEU A 24 -2.79 -20.44 -6.67
N LEU A 25 -2.06 -20.06 -7.73
CA LEU A 25 -0.81 -19.30 -7.61
C LEU A 25 -1.06 -17.92 -6.96
N ALA A 26 -2.08 -17.18 -7.42
CA ALA A 26 -2.45 -15.89 -6.85
C ALA A 26 -2.83 -16.03 -5.36
N PHE A 27 -3.68 -17.01 -5.06
CA PHE A 27 -4.11 -17.27 -3.69
C PHE A 27 -2.94 -17.70 -2.79
N ALA A 28 -2.02 -18.52 -3.27
CA ALA A 28 -0.86 -18.94 -2.50
C ALA A 28 0.13 -17.80 -2.27
N SER A 29 0.31 -16.91 -3.25
CA SER A 29 1.28 -15.80 -3.13
C SER A 29 0.75 -14.63 -2.30
N TYR A 30 -0.54 -14.32 -2.39
CA TYR A 30 -1.17 -13.15 -1.77
C TYR A 30 -2.30 -13.52 -0.80
N GLY A 31 -3.00 -14.62 -1.06
CA GLY A 31 -4.25 -14.97 -0.41
C GLY A 31 -4.09 -15.62 0.96
N TYR A 32 -2.93 -16.19 1.29
CA TYR A 32 -2.73 -16.85 2.57
C TYR A 32 -2.87 -15.92 3.79
N ALA A 33 -2.61 -14.62 3.59
CA ALA A 33 -2.67 -13.60 4.63
C ALA A 33 -3.96 -12.74 4.58
N LEU A 34 -4.90 -12.98 3.66
CA LEU A 34 -6.07 -12.12 3.39
C LEU A 34 -6.85 -11.70 4.63
N THR A 35 -7.03 -12.61 5.59
CA THR A 35 -7.76 -12.33 6.83
C THR A 35 -6.96 -11.54 7.86
N SER A 36 -5.67 -11.36 7.63
CA SER A 36 -4.71 -10.70 8.52
C SER A 36 -4.07 -9.47 7.89
N LEU A 37 -4.59 -9.02 6.74
CA LEU A 37 -4.19 -7.78 6.07
C LEU A 37 -5.18 -6.68 6.36
N GLY A 38 -4.68 -5.45 6.41
CA GLY A 38 -5.45 -4.25 6.70
C GLY A 38 -5.34 -3.17 5.64
N PHE A 39 -5.30 -1.92 6.09
CA PHE A 39 -5.07 -0.74 5.28
C PHE A 39 -3.68 -0.17 5.53
N TYR A 40 -3.01 0.28 4.45
CA TYR A 40 -1.64 0.75 4.47
C TYR A 40 -1.51 2.02 3.63
N TRP A 41 -0.64 2.94 4.01
CA TRP A 41 -0.38 4.15 3.24
C TRP A 41 -1.67 4.81 2.73
N SER A 42 -1.73 5.09 1.45
CA SER A 42 -2.88 5.72 0.81
C SER A 42 -4.16 4.88 0.78
N ASP A 43 -4.18 3.65 1.32
CA ASP A 43 -5.44 2.96 1.58
C ASP A 43 -6.31 3.77 2.55
N TRP A 44 -5.69 4.39 3.57
CA TRP A 44 -6.37 5.27 4.52
C TRP A 44 -7.01 6.48 3.82
N GLU A 45 -6.30 7.05 2.84
CA GLU A 45 -6.83 8.12 2.00
C GLU A 45 -8.08 7.65 1.23
N VAL A 46 -8.04 6.49 0.59
CA VAL A 46 -9.18 5.94 -0.14
C VAL A 46 -10.36 5.66 0.78
N MET A 47 -10.11 5.09 1.97
CA MET A 47 -11.17 4.86 2.96
C MET A 47 -11.78 6.17 3.48
N PHE A 48 -10.97 7.17 3.71
CA PHE A 48 -11.44 8.50 4.09
C PHE A 48 -12.37 9.10 3.03
N PHE A 49 -11.99 9.04 1.74
CA PHE A 49 -12.84 9.57 0.67
C PHE A 49 -14.19 8.90 0.56
N THR A 50 -14.22 7.57 0.69
CA THR A 50 -15.46 6.81 0.54
C THR A 50 -16.49 7.17 1.62
N LYS A 51 -16.05 7.85 2.69
CA LYS A 51 -16.89 8.35 3.80
C LYS A 51 -17.24 9.83 3.69
N LEU A 52 -16.61 10.57 2.77
CA LEU A 52 -16.92 11.98 2.55
C LEU A 52 -18.33 12.18 1.97
N ASP A 53 -18.92 13.30 2.28
CA ASP A 53 -20.11 13.78 1.55
C ASP A 53 -19.83 13.85 0.05
N PRO A 54 -20.76 13.42 -0.84
CA PRO A 54 -20.56 13.41 -2.28
C PRO A 54 -20.11 14.76 -2.87
N ALA A 55 -20.51 15.87 -2.27
CA ALA A 55 -20.10 17.20 -2.70
C ALA A 55 -18.59 17.43 -2.54
N TYR A 56 -18.00 16.91 -1.47
CA TYR A 56 -16.55 16.97 -1.25
C TYR A 56 -15.78 15.87 -1.98
N GLN A 57 -16.39 14.70 -2.18
CA GLN A 57 -15.78 13.62 -2.94
C GLN A 57 -15.37 14.07 -4.34
N PHE A 58 -16.28 14.72 -5.07
CA PHE A 58 -16.00 15.18 -6.43
C PHE A 58 -14.84 16.16 -6.47
N GLY A 59 -14.84 17.17 -5.59
CA GLY A 59 -13.75 18.16 -5.49
C GLY A 59 -12.41 17.52 -5.16
N TYR A 60 -12.41 16.54 -4.28
CA TYR A 60 -11.22 15.80 -3.90
C TYR A 60 -10.58 15.06 -5.10
N TYR A 61 -11.39 14.35 -5.88
CA TYR A 61 -10.91 13.61 -7.04
C TYR A 61 -10.49 14.53 -8.19
N ALA A 62 -11.16 15.69 -8.34
CA ALA A 62 -10.86 16.66 -9.38
C ALA A 62 -9.46 17.26 -9.27
N VAL A 63 -8.82 17.21 -8.09
CA VAL A 63 -7.43 17.63 -7.91
C VAL A 63 -6.46 16.73 -8.67
N ASP A 64 -6.72 15.41 -8.70
CA ASP A 64 -5.84 14.44 -9.36
C ASP A 64 -6.41 13.94 -10.70
N ARG A 65 -7.66 13.49 -10.68
CA ARG A 65 -8.37 12.88 -11.82
C ARG A 65 -9.87 13.00 -11.64
N PRO A 66 -10.61 13.33 -12.70
CA PRO A 66 -12.03 13.66 -12.60
C PRO A 66 -12.97 12.46 -12.37
N TYR A 67 -12.45 11.25 -12.41
CA TYR A 67 -13.32 10.07 -12.47
C TYR A 67 -12.93 9.01 -11.42
N PRO A 68 -13.54 9.07 -10.21
CA PRO A 68 -13.26 8.12 -9.12
C PRO A 68 -14.04 6.80 -9.25
N TRP A 69 -14.73 6.56 -10.37
CA TRP A 69 -15.70 5.50 -10.53
C TRP A 69 -15.20 4.10 -10.10
N ALA A 70 -13.91 3.82 -10.30
CA ALA A 70 -13.34 2.51 -9.93
C ALA A 70 -13.34 2.30 -8.42
N TYR A 71 -12.95 3.32 -7.64
CA TYR A 71 -13.01 3.25 -6.19
C TYR A 71 -14.43 3.13 -5.68
N GLN A 72 -15.36 3.93 -6.22
CA GLN A 72 -16.76 3.91 -5.82
C GLN A 72 -17.42 2.58 -6.15
N LEU A 73 -17.14 2.01 -7.34
CA LEU A 73 -17.65 0.71 -7.72
C LEU A 73 -17.14 -0.41 -6.79
N ILE A 74 -15.84 -0.44 -6.51
CA ILE A 74 -15.28 -1.45 -5.62
C ILE A 74 -15.82 -1.26 -4.21
N TYR A 75 -15.86 -0.03 -3.68
CA TYR A 75 -16.45 0.24 -2.37
C TYR A 75 -17.91 -0.21 -2.28
N PHE A 76 -18.71 0.07 -3.31
CA PHE A 76 -20.11 -0.38 -3.37
C PHE A 76 -20.23 -1.91 -3.29
N LEU A 77 -19.30 -2.65 -3.90
CA LEU A 77 -19.31 -4.11 -3.92
C LEU A 77 -18.78 -4.75 -2.63
N VAL A 78 -17.76 -4.16 -2.01
CA VAL A 78 -17.02 -4.82 -0.93
C VAL A 78 -17.08 -4.07 0.41
N GLY A 79 -17.56 -2.84 0.44
CA GLY A 79 -17.68 -2.01 1.65
C GLY A 79 -16.35 -1.52 2.20
N SER A 80 -16.30 -1.30 3.51
CA SER A 80 -15.15 -0.72 4.23
C SER A 80 -14.19 -1.76 4.83
N ARG A 81 -14.46 -3.05 4.69
CA ARG A 81 -13.58 -4.11 5.24
C ARG A 81 -12.36 -4.35 4.38
N PRO A 82 -11.13 -4.37 4.95
CA PRO A 82 -9.91 -4.61 4.19
C PRO A 82 -9.96 -5.88 3.33
N ILE A 83 -10.48 -6.97 3.87
CA ILE A 83 -10.56 -8.27 3.18
C ILE A 83 -11.32 -8.18 1.84
N GLY A 84 -12.36 -7.36 1.74
CA GLY A 84 -13.11 -7.17 0.51
C GLY A 84 -12.25 -6.55 -0.59
N TRP A 85 -11.46 -5.53 -0.26
CA TRP A 85 -10.52 -4.87 -1.17
C TRP A 85 -9.40 -5.82 -1.61
N GLN A 86 -8.88 -6.62 -0.69
CA GLN A 86 -7.85 -7.63 -0.98
C GLN A 86 -8.37 -8.68 -1.98
N ILE A 87 -9.58 -9.22 -1.76
CA ILE A 87 -10.21 -10.20 -2.67
C ILE A 87 -10.48 -9.58 -4.04
N ALA A 88 -11.00 -8.35 -4.10
CA ALA A 88 -11.26 -7.66 -5.35
C ALA A 88 -9.97 -7.45 -6.15
N SER A 89 -8.92 -6.91 -5.52
CA SER A 89 -7.63 -6.66 -6.16
C SER A 89 -6.98 -7.96 -6.66
N LEU A 90 -6.97 -9.02 -5.84
CA LEU A 90 -6.44 -10.34 -6.22
C LEU A 90 -7.21 -10.93 -7.42
N THR A 91 -8.54 -10.86 -7.40
CA THR A 91 -9.38 -11.39 -8.47
C THR A 91 -9.16 -10.66 -9.79
N LEU A 92 -9.09 -9.33 -9.75
CA LEU A 92 -8.83 -8.51 -10.94
C LEU A 92 -7.44 -8.78 -11.53
N ARG A 93 -6.41 -8.90 -10.68
CA ARG A 93 -5.04 -9.20 -11.14
C ARG A 93 -4.95 -10.58 -11.77
N TRP A 94 -5.56 -11.60 -11.15
CA TRP A 94 -5.67 -12.94 -11.71
C TRP A 94 -6.36 -12.94 -13.06
N ALA A 95 -7.56 -12.35 -13.15
CA ALA A 95 -8.33 -12.29 -14.38
C ALA A 95 -7.59 -11.52 -15.49
N GLY A 96 -6.92 -10.42 -15.15
CA GLY A 96 -6.07 -9.67 -16.08
C GLY A 96 -4.97 -10.54 -16.68
N SER A 97 -4.27 -11.33 -15.86
CA SER A 97 -3.24 -12.26 -16.33
C SER A 97 -3.80 -13.35 -17.26
N VAL A 98 -4.97 -13.91 -16.92
CA VAL A 98 -5.67 -14.91 -17.78
C VAL A 98 -6.04 -14.30 -19.15
N PHE A 99 -6.61 -13.10 -19.17
CA PHE A 99 -7.00 -12.43 -20.41
C PHE A 99 -5.81 -12.02 -21.26
N PHE A 100 -4.74 -11.53 -20.66
CA PHE A 100 -3.52 -11.18 -21.39
C PHE A 100 -2.94 -12.41 -22.10
N VAL A 101 -2.77 -13.51 -21.37
CA VAL A 101 -2.29 -14.78 -21.96
C VAL A 101 -3.23 -15.30 -23.03
N GLY A 102 -4.55 -15.22 -22.80
CA GLY A 102 -5.55 -15.57 -23.79
C GLY A 102 -5.40 -14.77 -25.07
N ALA A 103 -5.14 -13.48 -25.00
CA ALA A 103 -4.87 -12.63 -26.16
C ALA A 103 -3.58 -13.01 -26.89
N MET A 104 -2.49 -13.23 -26.16
CA MET A 104 -1.19 -13.62 -26.73
C MET A 104 -1.26 -14.98 -27.44
N ILE A 105 -2.00 -15.94 -26.91
CA ILE A 105 -2.23 -17.23 -27.55
C ILE A 105 -3.01 -17.09 -28.88
N GLN A 106 -3.95 -16.13 -28.98
CA GLN A 106 -4.65 -15.84 -30.25
C GLN A 106 -3.70 -15.27 -31.31
N ILE A 107 -2.68 -14.49 -30.89
CA ILE A 107 -1.67 -13.91 -31.79
C ILE A 107 -0.63 -14.95 -32.21
N TRP A 108 -0.10 -15.70 -31.25
CA TRP A 108 0.96 -16.69 -31.44
C TRP A 108 0.63 -18.05 -30.80
N PRO A 109 -0.24 -18.86 -31.37
CA PRO A 109 -0.65 -20.16 -30.82
C PRO A 109 0.53 -21.12 -30.54
N ARG A 110 1.59 -21.06 -31.39
CA ARG A 110 2.80 -21.89 -31.26
C ARG A 110 3.51 -21.71 -29.91
N TYR A 111 3.44 -20.52 -29.33
CA TYR A 111 4.10 -20.22 -28.07
C TYR A 111 3.20 -20.33 -26.84
N LYS A 112 2.06 -21.02 -26.97
CA LYS A 112 1.06 -21.19 -25.89
C LYS A 112 1.69 -21.57 -24.55
N LYS A 113 2.60 -22.54 -24.54
CA LYS A 113 3.31 -23.01 -23.33
C LYS A 113 4.12 -21.91 -22.66
N HIS A 114 4.82 -21.11 -23.46
CA HIS A 114 5.65 -20.01 -22.97
C HIS A 114 4.78 -18.87 -22.40
N PHE A 115 3.61 -18.64 -23.02
CA PHE A 115 2.65 -17.65 -22.50
C PHE A 115 1.96 -18.12 -21.22
N TYR A 116 1.86 -19.40 -20.97
CA TYR A 116 1.43 -19.90 -19.67
C TYR A 116 2.44 -19.52 -18.55
N TRP A 117 3.74 -19.65 -18.84
CA TRP A 117 4.76 -19.17 -17.93
C TRP A 117 4.75 -17.63 -17.80
N LEU A 118 4.62 -16.93 -18.92
CA LEU A 118 4.50 -15.47 -18.91
C LEU A 118 3.38 -14.98 -17.99
N GLY A 119 2.20 -15.57 -18.08
CA GLY A 119 1.08 -15.18 -17.22
C GLY A 119 1.33 -15.46 -15.75
N ALA A 120 1.99 -16.57 -15.41
CA ALA A 120 2.40 -16.84 -14.04
C ALA A 120 3.43 -15.82 -13.55
N LEU A 121 4.43 -15.48 -14.35
CA LEU A 121 5.46 -14.49 -14.01
C LEU A 121 4.87 -13.07 -13.89
N LEU A 122 3.94 -12.66 -14.75
CA LEU A 122 3.26 -11.37 -14.64
C LEU A 122 2.35 -11.30 -13.41
N LEU A 123 1.71 -12.41 -13.05
CA LEU A 123 0.84 -12.48 -11.87
C LEU A 123 1.63 -12.20 -10.57
N VAL A 124 2.83 -12.76 -10.45
CA VAL A 124 3.71 -12.59 -9.27
C VAL A 124 4.96 -11.75 -9.59
N TYR A 125 4.82 -10.80 -10.51
CA TYR A 125 5.93 -9.99 -10.99
C TYR A 125 6.66 -9.26 -9.86
N PRO A 126 7.98 -9.46 -9.68
CA PRO A 126 8.70 -8.90 -8.53
C PRO A 126 8.95 -7.39 -8.62
N GLY A 127 8.73 -6.76 -9.77
CA GLY A 127 8.77 -5.32 -9.93
C GLY A 127 7.53 -4.59 -9.38
N PHE A 128 6.53 -5.31 -8.86
CA PHE A 128 5.36 -4.74 -8.18
C PHE A 128 5.05 -5.56 -6.92
N ILE A 129 5.44 -5.03 -5.77
CA ILE A 129 5.34 -5.67 -4.45
C ILE A 129 4.35 -4.95 -3.50
N GLN A 130 3.44 -4.13 -4.05
CA GLN A 130 2.45 -3.35 -3.29
C GLN A 130 1.02 -3.89 -3.50
N GLN A 131 0.87 -5.20 -3.74
CA GLN A 131 -0.44 -5.82 -3.94
C GLN A 131 -1.33 -5.70 -2.71
N GLU A 132 -0.74 -5.70 -1.52
CA GLU A 132 -1.41 -5.65 -0.22
C GLU A 132 -2.01 -4.27 0.09
N GLN A 133 -1.53 -3.20 -0.55
CA GLN A 133 -2.16 -1.88 -0.54
C GLN A 133 -3.36 -1.88 -1.50
N SER A 134 -4.33 -2.71 -1.18
CA SER A 134 -5.37 -3.12 -2.12
C SER A 134 -6.38 -2.03 -2.43
N ALA A 135 -6.66 -1.10 -1.52
CA ALA A 135 -7.57 0.00 -1.78
C ALA A 135 -6.90 1.07 -2.66
N ALA A 136 -5.69 1.51 -2.32
CA ALA A 136 -4.97 2.53 -3.08
C ALA A 136 -4.65 2.09 -4.52
N PHE A 137 -4.23 0.84 -4.68
CA PHE A 137 -3.89 0.29 -6.00
C PHE A 137 -5.08 -0.34 -6.73
N SER A 138 -6.28 -0.38 -6.15
CA SER A 138 -7.45 -0.99 -6.78
C SER A 138 -7.75 -0.42 -8.18
N ARG A 139 -7.64 0.89 -8.37
CA ARG A 139 -7.80 1.52 -9.69
C ARG A 139 -6.72 1.11 -10.70
N HIS A 140 -5.47 0.88 -10.25
CA HIS A 140 -4.38 0.45 -11.11
C HIS A 140 -4.60 -0.99 -11.58
N ILE A 141 -5.01 -1.86 -10.66
CA ILE A 141 -5.32 -3.26 -10.95
C ILE A 141 -6.62 -3.39 -11.78
N MET A 142 -7.62 -2.52 -11.55
CA MET A 142 -8.81 -2.42 -12.40
C MET A 142 -8.44 -2.01 -13.83
N THR A 143 -7.54 -1.02 -13.98
CA THR A 143 -7.04 -0.59 -15.29
C THR A 143 -6.30 -1.72 -16.01
N LEU A 144 -5.41 -2.43 -15.30
CA LEU A 144 -4.72 -3.62 -15.82
C LEU A 144 -5.71 -4.67 -16.31
N PHE A 145 -6.71 -5.02 -15.50
CA PHE A 145 -7.76 -5.97 -15.85
C PHE A 145 -8.53 -5.54 -17.10
N LEU A 146 -9.00 -4.29 -17.16
CA LEU A 146 -9.79 -3.77 -18.27
C LEU A 146 -8.98 -3.69 -19.57
N PHE A 147 -7.72 -3.30 -19.50
CA PHE A 147 -6.81 -3.33 -20.65
C PHE A 147 -6.65 -4.75 -21.19
N CYS A 148 -6.36 -5.73 -20.34
CA CYS A 148 -6.19 -7.12 -20.72
C CYS A 148 -7.50 -7.74 -21.26
N LEU A 149 -8.63 -7.43 -20.63
CA LEU A 149 -9.95 -7.83 -21.07
C LEU A 149 -10.24 -7.27 -22.46
N SER A 150 -10.03 -5.96 -22.68
CA SER A 150 -10.22 -5.33 -23.98
C SER A 150 -9.37 -6.00 -25.06
N LEU A 151 -8.10 -6.27 -24.78
CA LEU A 151 -7.18 -6.92 -25.70
C LEU A 151 -7.65 -8.34 -26.06
N TYR A 152 -8.10 -9.11 -25.08
CA TYR A 152 -8.61 -10.46 -25.28
C TYR A 152 -9.90 -10.47 -26.11
N LEU A 153 -10.86 -9.63 -25.75
CA LEU A 153 -12.14 -9.52 -26.49
C LEU A 153 -11.92 -9.13 -27.96
N MET A 154 -11.03 -8.18 -28.22
CA MET A 154 -10.61 -7.79 -29.56
C MET A 154 -9.99 -8.97 -30.32
N ALA A 155 -9.07 -9.71 -29.71
CA ALA A 155 -8.41 -10.83 -30.36
C ALA A 155 -9.39 -11.94 -30.70
N VAL A 156 -10.31 -12.28 -29.81
CA VAL A 156 -11.37 -13.27 -30.05
C VAL A 156 -12.36 -12.79 -31.12
N ALA A 157 -12.73 -11.49 -31.12
CA ALA A 157 -13.64 -10.92 -32.12
C ALA A 157 -13.06 -11.03 -33.54
N ILE A 158 -11.75 -10.85 -33.70
CA ILE A 158 -11.05 -10.99 -34.98
C ILE A 158 -11.01 -12.46 -35.44
N LYS A 159 -10.71 -13.38 -34.52
CA LYS A 159 -10.58 -14.82 -34.81
C LYS A 159 -11.94 -15.54 -34.96
N GLN A 160 -13.00 -15.02 -34.32
CA GLN A 160 -14.36 -15.61 -34.31
C GLN A 160 -15.40 -14.60 -34.77
N PRO A 161 -15.57 -14.38 -36.09
CA PRO A 161 -16.47 -13.35 -36.67
C PRO A 161 -17.95 -13.44 -36.22
N LYS A 162 -18.41 -14.62 -35.83
CA LYS A 162 -19.79 -14.83 -35.33
C LYS A 162 -20.06 -14.02 -34.04
N TRP A 163 -19.07 -13.78 -33.22
CA TRP A 163 -19.17 -13.03 -31.98
C TRP A 163 -18.71 -11.56 -32.11
N ALA A 164 -18.17 -11.17 -33.25
CA ALA A 164 -17.56 -9.85 -33.47
C ALA A 164 -18.53 -8.70 -33.15
N ARG A 165 -19.83 -8.82 -33.48
CA ARG A 165 -20.82 -7.76 -33.21
C ARG A 165 -21.03 -7.46 -31.74
N VAL A 166 -20.74 -8.40 -30.84
CA VAL A 166 -20.85 -8.23 -29.38
C VAL A 166 -19.49 -7.91 -28.76
N LEU A 167 -18.46 -8.66 -29.16
CA LEU A 167 -17.15 -8.57 -28.51
C LEU A 167 -16.38 -7.28 -28.82
N PHE A 168 -16.52 -6.71 -30.03
CA PHE A 168 -15.92 -5.44 -30.38
C PHE A 168 -16.46 -4.28 -29.52
N PRO A 169 -17.79 -4.04 -29.43
CA PRO A 169 -18.32 -3.01 -28.52
C PRO A 169 -17.90 -3.17 -27.09
N LEU A 170 -17.90 -4.39 -26.55
CA LEU A 170 -17.42 -4.65 -25.18
C LEU A 170 -15.93 -4.33 -25.03
N SER A 171 -15.12 -4.65 -26.06
CA SER A 171 -13.69 -4.28 -26.07
C SER A 171 -13.49 -2.76 -26.09
N TRP A 172 -14.28 -2.02 -26.88
CA TRP A 172 -14.20 -0.54 -26.91
C TRP A 172 -14.62 0.09 -25.59
N ILE A 173 -15.69 -0.43 -24.97
CA ILE A 173 -16.12 0.01 -23.64
C ILE A 173 -15.00 -0.24 -22.61
N ALA A 174 -14.39 -1.43 -22.63
CA ALA A 174 -13.29 -1.73 -21.72
C ALA A 174 -12.08 -0.83 -21.98
N THR A 175 -11.78 -0.46 -23.25
CA THR A 175 -10.75 0.52 -23.61
C THR A 175 -11.08 1.91 -23.05
N PHE A 176 -12.32 2.36 -23.23
CA PHE A 176 -12.77 3.63 -22.67
C PHE A 176 -12.60 3.64 -21.14
N LEU A 177 -13.11 2.62 -20.47
CA LEU A 177 -13.06 2.54 -19.01
C LEU A 177 -11.63 2.53 -18.47
N HIS A 178 -10.70 1.75 -19.05
CA HIS A 178 -9.32 1.74 -18.54
C HIS A 178 -8.60 3.07 -18.72
N LEU A 179 -8.79 3.74 -19.87
CA LEU A 179 -8.20 5.05 -20.13
C LEU A 179 -8.71 6.11 -19.13
N PHE A 180 -10.02 6.09 -18.85
CA PHE A 180 -10.67 7.03 -17.93
C PHE A 180 -10.57 6.60 -16.45
N THR A 181 -9.91 5.49 -16.14
CA THR A 181 -9.55 5.12 -14.76
C THR A 181 -8.19 5.68 -14.37
N ILE A 182 -7.16 5.40 -15.19
CA ILE A 182 -5.81 5.91 -15.01
C ILE A 182 -5.02 5.86 -16.32
N GLU A 183 -4.26 6.92 -16.62
CA GLU A 183 -3.56 7.12 -17.89
C GLU A 183 -2.34 6.22 -18.14
N TYR A 184 -1.86 5.46 -17.16
CA TYR A 184 -0.58 4.72 -17.25
C TYR A 184 -0.53 3.68 -18.38
N PHE A 185 -1.69 3.16 -18.78
CA PHE A 185 -1.80 2.19 -19.87
C PHE A 185 -2.07 2.83 -21.24
N SER A 186 -2.20 4.16 -21.31
CA SER A 186 -2.52 4.87 -22.56
C SER A 186 -1.49 4.65 -23.66
N GLY A 187 -0.21 4.56 -23.31
CA GLY A 187 0.86 4.28 -24.26
C GLY A 187 0.76 2.89 -24.91
N LEU A 188 0.20 1.89 -24.21
CA LEU A 188 -0.01 0.56 -24.78
C LEU A 188 -1.08 0.55 -25.90
N GLU A 189 -1.98 1.53 -25.95
CA GLU A 189 -2.97 1.65 -27.03
C GLU A 189 -2.30 1.93 -28.38
N ALA A 190 -1.10 2.53 -28.41
CA ALA A 190 -0.31 2.71 -29.63
C ALA A 190 0.09 1.36 -30.26
N MET A 191 0.17 0.29 -29.47
CA MET A 191 0.47 -1.05 -29.98
C MET A 191 -0.75 -1.78 -30.55
N ARG A 192 -1.97 -1.28 -30.29
CA ARG A 192 -3.20 -1.97 -30.71
C ARG A 192 -3.31 -2.17 -32.24
N PRO A 193 -3.01 -1.18 -33.10
CA PRO A 193 -2.98 -1.42 -34.54
C PRO A 193 -1.99 -2.51 -34.97
N VAL A 194 -0.84 -2.58 -34.32
CA VAL A 194 0.19 -3.61 -34.61
C VAL A 194 -0.31 -4.99 -34.21
N LEU A 195 -0.93 -5.13 -33.05
CA LEU A 195 -1.50 -6.40 -32.59
C LEU A 195 -2.70 -6.82 -33.46
N ILE A 196 -3.54 -5.89 -33.91
CA ILE A 196 -4.62 -6.14 -34.85
C ILE A 196 -4.04 -6.62 -36.20
N TRP A 197 -2.99 -5.97 -36.69
CA TRP A 197 -2.32 -6.38 -37.92
C TRP A 197 -1.80 -7.83 -37.83
N LEU A 198 -1.12 -8.19 -36.75
CA LEU A 198 -0.64 -9.56 -36.51
C LEU A 198 -1.77 -10.59 -36.51
N LEU A 199 -2.90 -10.27 -35.91
CA LEU A 199 -4.08 -11.14 -35.87
C LEU A 199 -4.77 -11.32 -37.23
N VAL A 200 -4.85 -10.22 -37.99
CA VAL A 200 -5.52 -10.20 -39.33
C VAL A 200 -4.61 -10.80 -40.38
N ALA A 201 -3.30 -10.49 -40.33
CA ALA A 201 -2.31 -11.00 -41.29
C ALA A 201 -2.16 -12.54 -41.19
N ASN A 202 -2.20 -13.07 -39.97
CA ASN A 202 -2.11 -14.52 -39.73
C ASN A 202 -0.97 -15.19 -40.51
N GLY A 203 0.19 -14.51 -40.64
CA GLY A 203 1.35 -14.98 -41.41
C GLY A 203 1.34 -14.67 -42.92
N SER A 204 0.27 -14.05 -43.44
CA SER A 204 0.20 -13.65 -44.84
C SER A 204 1.05 -12.41 -45.13
N LYS A 205 1.51 -12.28 -46.37
CA LYS A 205 2.21 -11.05 -46.82
C LYS A 205 1.26 -9.85 -46.79
N ALA A 206 1.80 -8.68 -46.48
CA ALA A 206 1.05 -7.44 -46.47
C ALA A 206 0.46 -7.13 -47.86
N ASP A 207 -0.84 -6.90 -47.92
CA ASP A 207 -1.54 -6.39 -49.08
C ASP A 207 -2.48 -5.24 -48.72
N SER A 208 -3.02 -4.54 -49.72
CA SER A 208 -3.89 -3.40 -49.51
C SER A 208 -5.20 -3.74 -48.78
N ARG A 209 -5.73 -4.97 -48.94
CA ARG A 209 -6.95 -5.43 -48.26
C ARG A 209 -6.69 -5.65 -46.77
N LEU A 210 -5.54 -6.23 -46.48
CA LEU A 210 -5.07 -6.45 -45.11
C LEU A 210 -4.92 -5.13 -44.35
N LEU A 211 -4.26 -4.16 -45.00
CA LEU A 211 -4.08 -2.82 -44.45
C LEU A 211 -5.41 -2.13 -44.18
N LYS A 212 -6.35 -2.16 -45.16
CA LYS A 212 -7.68 -1.58 -44.97
C LYS A 212 -8.46 -2.24 -43.84
N LYS A 213 -8.40 -3.56 -43.71
CA LYS A 213 -9.05 -4.28 -42.61
C LYS A 213 -8.42 -3.94 -41.24
N THR A 214 -7.11 -3.86 -41.16
CA THR A 214 -6.39 -3.43 -39.96
C THR A 214 -6.78 -2.00 -39.56
N ALA A 215 -6.80 -1.07 -40.52
CA ALA A 215 -7.21 0.30 -40.26
C ALA A 215 -8.65 0.39 -39.77
N LEU A 216 -9.59 -0.34 -40.39
CA LEU A 216 -10.99 -0.35 -40.02
C LEU A 216 -11.20 -0.87 -38.57
N TYR A 217 -10.49 -1.94 -38.16
CA TYR A 217 -10.61 -2.49 -36.84
C TYR A 217 -9.88 -1.63 -35.78
N SER A 218 -8.84 -0.88 -36.19
CA SER A 218 -8.10 0.01 -35.29
C SER A 218 -8.82 1.34 -35.04
N LEU A 219 -9.63 1.80 -36.02
CA LEU A 219 -10.24 3.14 -35.99
C LEU A 219 -11.02 3.43 -34.70
N PRO A 220 -11.91 2.55 -34.18
CA PRO A 220 -12.64 2.85 -32.95
C PRO A 220 -11.71 3.04 -31.73
N TYR A 221 -10.64 2.25 -31.62
CA TYR A 221 -9.65 2.39 -30.53
C TYR A 221 -8.88 3.70 -30.64
N ILE A 222 -8.48 4.09 -31.85
CA ILE A 222 -7.82 5.37 -32.11
C ILE A 222 -8.75 6.53 -31.73
N VAL A 223 -10.04 6.44 -32.08
CA VAL A 223 -11.02 7.49 -31.73
C VAL A 223 -11.20 7.59 -30.21
N VAL A 224 -11.33 6.46 -29.51
CA VAL A 224 -11.47 6.45 -28.04
C VAL A 224 -10.21 7.02 -27.38
N THR A 225 -9.03 6.64 -27.85
CA THR A 225 -7.74 7.13 -27.31
C THR A 225 -7.54 8.63 -27.60
N ALA A 226 -7.87 9.07 -28.81
CA ALA A 226 -7.81 10.50 -29.17
C ALA A 226 -8.81 11.33 -28.35
N PHE A 227 -10.03 10.81 -28.13
CA PHE A 227 -11.01 11.45 -27.26
C PHE A 227 -10.51 11.55 -25.80
N PHE A 228 -9.91 10.49 -25.27
CA PHE A 228 -9.28 10.51 -23.95
C PHE A 228 -8.19 11.61 -23.85
N PHE A 229 -7.28 11.70 -24.84
CA PHE A 229 -6.24 12.72 -24.82
C PHE A 229 -6.82 14.13 -24.97
N TRP A 230 -7.87 14.31 -25.78
CA TRP A 230 -8.56 15.59 -25.87
C TRP A 230 -9.19 15.99 -24.54
N VAL A 231 -9.90 15.08 -23.87
CA VAL A 231 -10.46 15.34 -22.53
C VAL A 231 -9.35 15.65 -21.55
N ARG A 232 -8.27 14.89 -21.55
CA ARG A 232 -7.19 14.99 -20.57
C ARG A 232 -6.36 16.26 -20.72
N PHE A 233 -6.05 16.65 -21.94
CA PHE A 233 -5.14 17.77 -22.22
C PHE A 233 -5.83 19.08 -22.62
N VAL A 234 -7.06 19.03 -23.09
CA VAL A 234 -7.78 20.22 -23.57
C VAL A 234 -8.96 20.58 -22.69
N TYR A 235 -9.90 19.65 -22.56
CA TYR A 235 -11.15 19.92 -21.83
C TYR A 235 -10.92 20.06 -20.32
N PHE A 236 -10.19 19.16 -19.71
CA PHE A 236 -10.04 19.09 -18.26
C PHE A 236 -9.27 20.27 -17.67
N PRO A 237 -8.13 20.71 -18.23
CA PRO A 237 -7.44 21.90 -17.74
C PRO A 237 -8.27 23.18 -17.84
N SER A 238 -9.11 23.29 -18.88
CA SER A 238 -9.98 24.46 -19.06
C SER A 238 -11.16 24.52 -18.08
N ALA A 239 -11.66 23.33 -17.66
CA ALA A 239 -12.80 23.22 -16.74
C ALA A 239 -12.39 23.27 -15.26
N PHE A 240 -11.20 22.80 -14.93
CA PHE A 240 -10.72 22.64 -13.55
C PHE A 240 -9.30 23.21 -13.45
N GLN A 241 -9.14 24.48 -13.18
CA GLN A 241 -7.89 25.27 -13.18
C GLN A 241 -6.75 24.76 -12.25
N THR A 242 -6.81 23.52 -11.75
CA THR A 242 -5.99 23.03 -10.64
C THR A 242 -4.98 21.94 -10.97
N PHE A 243 -4.60 21.72 -12.26
CA PHE A 243 -3.68 20.63 -12.60
C PHE A 243 -2.20 21.01 -12.51
N ALA A 244 -1.62 20.91 -11.32
CA ALA A 244 -0.19 21.06 -11.06
C ALA A 244 0.73 20.06 -11.83
N ARG A 245 0.16 18.97 -12.40
CA ARG A 245 0.97 17.96 -13.12
C ARG A 245 1.31 18.30 -14.57
N PHE A 246 0.75 19.38 -15.11
CA PHE A 246 1.25 19.93 -16.38
C PHE A 246 2.62 20.60 -16.21
N ASP A 247 2.94 21.06 -15.00
CA ASP A 247 4.26 21.62 -14.70
C ASP A 247 5.36 20.56 -14.86
N ASP A 248 5.08 19.29 -14.53
CA ASP A 248 6.01 18.18 -14.74
C ASP A 248 6.29 17.91 -16.23
N ILE A 249 5.25 18.01 -17.10
CA ILE A 249 5.43 17.90 -18.56
C ILE A 249 6.13 19.15 -19.10
N GLY A 250 5.76 20.33 -18.59
CA GLY A 250 6.40 21.60 -18.93
C GLY A 250 7.89 21.58 -18.64
N SER A 251 8.29 21.17 -17.43
CA SER A 251 9.70 21.07 -17.05
C SER A 251 10.49 20.11 -17.93
N THR A 252 9.91 18.96 -18.31
CA THR A 252 10.55 18.03 -19.25
C THR A 252 10.68 18.65 -20.65
N MET A 253 9.68 19.39 -21.12
CA MET A 253 9.75 20.09 -22.41
C MET A 253 10.78 21.21 -22.38
N ASP A 254 10.91 21.94 -21.28
CA ASP A 254 11.91 22.99 -21.11
C ASP A 254 13.33 22.43 -21.15
N GLU A 255 13.59 21.24 -20.61
CA GLU A 255 14.88 20.57 -20.78
C GLU A 255 15.22 20.32 -22.25
N PHE A 256 14.24 19.91 -23.07
CA PHE A 256 14.45 19.78 -24.54
C PHE A 256 14.68 21.11 -25.25
N HIS A 257 14.06 22.20 -24.78
CA HIS A 257 14.29 23.54 -25.33
C HIS A 257 15.68 24.06 -24.97
N VAL A 258 16.18 23.78 -23.76
CA VAL A 258 17.50 24.21 -23.30
C VAL A 258 18.62 23.40 -23.98
N SER A 259 18.47 22.09 -24.09
CA SER A 259 19.46 21.21 -24.72
C SER A 259 18.81 19.96 -25.29
N PHE A 260 18.42 20.04 -26.57
CA PHE A 260 17.82 18.90 -27.29
C PHE A 260 18.68 17.62 -27.22
N LEU A 261 19.99 17.78 -27.47
CA LEU A 261 20.91 16.61 -27.43
C LEU A 261 21.05 16.06 -26.02
N GLY A 262 21.21 16.91 -25.01
CA GLY A 262 21.32 16.50 -23.60
C GLY A 262 20.08 15.80 -23.11
N ALA A 263 18.89 16.36 -23.34
CA ALA A 263 17.61 15.75 -22.96
C ALA A 263 17.36 14.42 -23.69
N SER A 264 17.72 14.36 -25.01
CA SER A 264 17.59 13.10 -25.77
C SER A 264 18.52 11.99 -25.27
N LEU A 265 19.76 12.32 -24.92
CA LEU A 265 20.72 11.37 -24.32
C LEU A 265 20.27 10.95 -22.92
N GLY A 266 19.75 11.87 -22.11
CA GLY A 266 19.17 11.60 -20.81
C GLY A 266 17.98 10.63 -20.91
N LEU A 267 17.04 10.89 -21.82
CA LEU A 267 15.90 10.03 -22.07
C LEU A 267 16.32 8.64 -22.59
N PHE A 268 17.29 8.58 -23.47
CA PHE A 268 17.84 7.32 -23.97
C PHE A 268 18.50 6.50 -22.84
N SER A 269 19.33 7.13 -22.01
CA SER A 269 19.96 6.49 -20.85
C SER A 269 18.91 5.94 -19.89
N LYS A 270 17.87 6.72 -19.58
CA LYS A 270 16.75 6.34 -18.76
C LYS A 270 15.98 5.16 -19.35
N ALA A 271 15.69 5.18 -20.64
CA ALA A 271 15.01 4.10 -21.33
C ALA A 271 15.80 2.79 -21.27
N VAL A 272 17.13 2.83 -21.48
CA VAL A 272 18.02 1.68 -21.39
C VAL A 272 18.03 1.14 -19.95
N PHE A 273 18.16 2.03 -18.96
CA PHE A 273 18.13 1.63 -17.55
C PHE A 273 16.81 0.96 -17.19
N ASP A 274 15.67 1.56 -17.50
CA ASP A 274 14.34 1.04 -17.17
C ASP A 274 14.08 -0.33 -17.83
N ILE A 275 14.52 -0.51 -19.10
CA ILE A 275 14.40 -1.78 -19.81
C ILE A 275 15.23 -2.87 -19.10
N LEU A 276 16.49 -2.58 -18.79
CA LEU A 276 17.38 -3.52 -18.10
C LEU A 276 16.85 -3.81 -16.69
N TYR A 277 16.38 -2.78 -16.00
CA TYR A 277 15.80 -2.89 -14.68
C TYR A 277 14.62 -3.87 -14.67
N LEU A 278 13.58 -3.65 -15.47
CA LEU A 278 12.38 -4.48 -15.47
C LEU A 278 12.59 -5.85 -16.15
N THR A 279 13.54 -5.96 -17.07
CA THR A 279 13.77 -7.23 -17.79
C THR A 279 14.73 -8.15 -17.03
N VAL A 280 15.68 -7.60 -16.27
CA VAL A 280 16.75 -8.36 -15.62
C VAL A 280 16.85 -8.07 -14.13
N GLN A 281 16.99 -6.80 -13.72
CA GLN A 281 17.35 -6.44 -12.36
C GLN A 281 16.27 -6.81 -11.33
N VAL A 282 14.99 -6.64 -11.63
CA VAL A 282 13.91 -7.03 -10.71
C VAL A 282 13.96 -8.53 -10.34
N TRP A 283 14.44 -9.38 -11.25
CA TRP A 283 14.62 -10.80 -11.00
C TRP A 283 15.87 -11.09 -10.18
N THR A 284 16.96 -10.36 -10.45
CA THR A 284 18.19 -10.48 -9.64
C THR A 284 17.94 -9.95 -8.23
N ASP A 285 17.19 -8.87 -8.07
CA ASP A 285 16.81 -8.33 -6.76
C ASP A 285 15.93 -9.32 -5.98
N ALA A 286 14.98 -9.98 -6.65
CA ALA A 286 14.21 -11.06 -6.05
C ALA A 286 15.09 -12.25 -5.58
N ILE A 287 16.17 -12.56 -6.28
CA ILE A 287 17.12 -13.61 -5.91
C ILE A 287 18.04 -13.13 -4.77
N THR A 288 18.59 -11.91 -4.87
CA THR A 288 19.56 -11.37 -3.89
C THR A 288 18.91 -11.02 -2.57
N SER A 289 17.64 -10.59 -2.56
CA SER A 289 16.89 -10.38 -1.33
C SER A 289 16.80 -11.63 -0.45
N PHE A 290 16.96 -12.82 -1.02
CA PHE A 290 17.11 -14.06 -0.25
C PHE A 290 18.45 -14.17 0.51
N GLY A 291 19.49 -13.43 0.16
CA GLY A 291 20.71 -13.33 0.94
C GLY A 291 20.49 -12.67 2.31
N ASP A 292 19.52 -11.78 2.40
CA ASP A 292 19.10 -11.11 3.64
C ASP A 292 18.15 -11.98 4.48
N PHE A 293 17.55 -13.03 3.86
CA PHE A 293 16.80 -14.02 4.60
C PHE A 293 17.79 -14.92 5.34
N THR A 294 17.87 -14.79 6.64
CA THR A 294 18.48 -15.82 7.44
C THR A 294 17.69 -17.11 7.18
N PHE A 295 18.32 -18.12 6.53
CA PHE A 295 17.73 -19.43 6.22
C PHE A 295 17.15 -20.17 7.44
N ARG A 296 17.34 -19.63 8.62
CA ARG A 296 16.77 -20.10 9.89
C ARG A 296 15.31 -19.68 10.12
N ARG A 297 14.73 -18.80 9.26
CA ARG A 297 13.34 -18.38 9.40
C ARG A 297 12.43 -19.36 8.66
N GLU A 298 11.53 -20.00 9.38
CA GLU A 298 10.54 -20.95 8.85
C GLU A 298 9.75 -20.38 7.66
N LEU A 299 9.45 -19.08 7.69
CA LEU A 299 8.75 -18.39 6.60
C LEU A 299 9.55 -18.41 5.29
N ALA A 300 10.87 -18.25 5.33
CA ALA A 300 11.69 -18.29 4.11
C ALA A 300 11.63 -19.66 3.44
N TRP A 301 11.74 -20.73 4.22
CA TRP A 301 11.60 -22.10 3.72
C TRP A 301 10.20 -22.38 3.19
N PHE A 302 9.16 -21.90 3.87
CA PHE A 302 7.78 -22.01 3.40
C PHE A 302 7.59 -21.30 2.06
N ALA A 303 8.01 -20.03 1.94
CA ALA A 303 7.89 -19.24 0.73
C ALA A 303 8.63 -19.86 -0.46
N PHE A 304 9.85 -20.33 -0.23
CA PHE A 304 10.67 -21.02 -1.23
C PHE A 304 10.06 -22.35 -1.65
N GLY A 305 9.61 -23.16 -0.69
CA GLY A 305 8.94 -24.44 -0.95
C GLY A 305 7.66 -24.26 -1.75
N LEU A 306 6.87 -23.25 -1.42
CA LEU A 306 5.64 -22.90 -2.15
C LEU A 306 5.96 -22.51 -3.60
N GLY A 307 6.96 -21.67 -3.81
CA GLY A 307 7.44 -21.30 -5.14
C GLY A 307 7.91 -22.51 -5.96
N ALA A 308 8.63 -23.44 -5.35
CA ALA A 308 9.07 -24.68 -5.98
C ALA A 308 7.88 -25.58 -6.37
N VAL A 309 6.85 -25.70 -5.54
CA VAL A 309 5.63 -26.45 -5.85
C VAL A 309 4.94 -25.88 -7.09
N PHE A 310 4.77 -24.56 -7.16
CA PHE A 310 4.17 -23.93 -8.34
C PHE A 310 5.04 -24.04 -9.59
N ALA A 311 6.36 -23.92 -9.45
CA ALA A 311 7.26 -24.17 -10.56
C ALA A 311 7.06 -25.60 -11.12
N ILE A 312 6.93 -26.61 -10.26
CA ILE A 312 6.64 -27.99 -10.65
C ILE A 312 5.27 -28.11 -11.34
N ILE A 313 4.23 -27.49 -10.82
CA ILE A 313 2.88 -27.48 -11.43
C ILE A 313 2.97 -26.94 -12.87
N PHE A 314 3.66 -25.82 -13.05
CA PHE A 314 3.81 -25.20 -14.38
C PHE A 314 4.73 -26.00 -15.31
N LEU A 315 5.65 -26.83 -14.79
CA LEU A 315 6.41 -27.79 -15.60
C LEU A 315 5.50 -28.83 -16.27
N PHE A 316 4.42 -29.26 -15.61
CA PHE A 316 3.43 -30.14 -16.25
C PHE A 316 2.69 -29.43 -17.38
N LEU A 317 2.32 -28.16 -17.23
CA LEU A 317 1.71 -27.35 -18.29
C LEU A 317 2.64 -27.18 -19.50
N TYR A 318 3.97 -27.14 -19.26
CA TYR A 318 4.94 -27.05 -20.34
C TYR A 318 5.04 -28.33 -21.19
N ASN A 319 4.78 -29.50 -20.60
CA ASN A 319 4.91 -30.78 -21.25
C ASN A 319 3.66 -31.22 -22.07
N THR A 320 2.63 -30.35 -22.21
CA THR A 320 1.49 -30.63 -23.11
C THR A 320 1.95 -30.64 -24.57
N ASN A 321 1.29 -31.44 -25.42
CA ASN A 321 1.70 -31.63 -26.81
C ASN A 321 1.79 -30.31 -27.56
N GLU A 322 2.79 -30.16 -28.43
CA GLU A 322 2.90 -29.01 -29.32
C GLU A 322 1.76 -29.07 -30.35
N ASP A 323 0.94 -28.03 -30.41
CA ASP A 323 0.12 -27.80 -31.58
C ASP A 323 1.08 -27.51 -32.74
N GLU A 324 1.17 -28.44 -33.70
CA GLU A 324 1.86 -28.25 -34.97
C GLU A 324 1.16 -27.18 -35.78
N SER A 325 1.19 -25.93 -35.32
CA SER A 325 0.67 -24.84 -36.12
C SER A 325 1.67 -24.51 -37.24
N PRO A 326 1.24 -24.45 -38.51
CA PRO A 326 2.14 -24.26 -39.65
C PRO A 326 2.78 -22.84 -39.74
N GLN A 327 2.56 -21.99 -38.77
CA GLN A 327 3.06 -20.61 -38.84
C GLN A 327 4.50 -20.51 -38.37
N PRO A 328 5.40 -19.92 -39.21
CA PRO A 328 6.77 -19.61 -38.81
C PRO A 328 6.76 -18.34 -37.95
N ALA A 329 6.50 -18.47 -36.64
CA ALA A 329 6.69 -17.37 -35.73
C ALA A 329 8.18 -17.35 -35.30
N SER A 330 8.92 -16.35 -35.72
CA SER A 330 10.27 -16.13 -35.24
C SER A 330 10.24 -15.58 -33.82
N PRO A 331 11.07 -16.05 -32.87
CA PRO A 331 11.24 -15.45 -31.55
C PRO A 331 11.54 -13.94 -31.59
N LEU A 332 12.18 -13.48 -32.68
CA LEU A 332 12.46 -12.07 -32.93
C LEU A 332 11.19 -11.20 -32.92
N TRP A 333 10.04 -11.70 -33.43
CA TRP A 333 8.81 -10.94 -33.37
C TRP A 333 8.29 -10.74 -31.94
N VAL A 334 8.46 -11.74 -31.07
CA VAL A 334 8.11 -11.62 -29.64
C VAL A 334 8.99 -10.57 -28.97
N ILE A 335 10.30 -10.54 -29.29
CA ILE A 335 11.26 -9.54 -28.77
C ILE A 335 10.88 -8.15 -29.28
N VAL A 336 10.66 -7.98 -30.58
CA VAL A 336 10.35 -6.66 -31.17
C VAL A 336 9.04 -6.12 -30.60
N ILE A 337 7.99 -6.93 -30.50
CA ILE A 337 6.72 -6.51 -29.92
C ILE A 337 6.89 -6.22 -28.41
N GLY A 338 7.63 -7.06 -27.68
CA GLY A 338 7.95 -6.82 -26.28
C GLY A 338 8.66 -5.48 -26.07
N PHE A 339 9.67 -5.19 -26.88
CA PHE A 339 10.39 -3.91 -26.85
C PHE A 339 9.48 -2.72 -27.16
N LEU A 340 8.67 -2.80 -28.21
CA LEU A 340 7.75 -1.73 -28.60
C LEU A 340 6.67 -1.53 -27.54
N MET A 341 6.12 -2.59 -26.97
CA MET A 341 5.16 -2.49 -25.85
C MET A 341 5.81 -1.85 -24.62
N PHE A 342 7.05 -2.19 -24.32
CA PHE A 342 7.78 -1.55 -23.23
C PHE A 342 7.93 -0.05 -23.46
N VAL A 343 8.52 0.35 -24.60
CA VAL A 343 8.79 1.74 -24.92
C VAL A 343 7.50 2.57 -24.96
N THR A 344 6.46 2.08 -25.66
CA THR A 344 5.20 2.83 -25.76
C THR A 344 4.52 2.99 -24.41
N SER A 345 4.56 1.99 -23.53
CA SER A 345 3.98 2.08 -22.19
C SER A 345 4.77 2.98 -21.25
N ALA A 346 6.07 3.11 -21.44
CA ALA A 346 6.93 3.96 -20.62
C ALA A 346 6.88 5.45 -21.04
N ILE A 347 6.53 5.76 -22.29
CA ILE A 347 6.45 7.15 -22.78
C ILE A 347 5.62 8.08 -21.88
N PRO A 348 4.40 7.71 -21.43
CA PRO A 348 3.63 8.58 -20.54
C PRO A 348 4.31 8.83 -19.18
N ILE A 349 5.14 7.90 -18.72
CA ILE A 349 5.88 7.99 -17.46
C ILE A 349 7.10 8.89 -17.64
N TRP A 350 7.85 8.69 -18.71
CA TRP A 350 9.01 9.53 -19.04
C TRP A 350 8.62 10.98 -19.34
N ALA A 351 7.46 11.20 -20.00
CA ALA A 351 6.95 12.53 -20.30
C ALA A 351 6.70 13.40 -19.06
N ILE A 352 6.45 12.80 -17.90
CA ILE A 352 6.30 13.50 -16.62
C ILE A 352 7.57 13.44 -15.75
N GLY A 353 8.73 13.19 -16.36
CA GLY A 353 10.01 13.17 -15.67
C GLY A 353 10.21 12.00 -14.69
N LYS A 354 9.28 11.03 -14.60
CA LYS A 354 9.37 9.92 -13.66
C LYS A 354 10.17 8.74 -14.22
N GLU A 355 10.60 7.87 -13.31
CA GLU A 355 11.34 6.64 -13.61
C GLU A 355 10.47 5.41 -13.31
N VAL A 356 10.75 4.35 -14.03
CA VAL A 356 10.15 3.03 -13.78
C VAL A 356 11.07 2.29 -12.81
N GLY A 357 10.67 2.17 -11.55
CA GLY A 357 11.52 1.59 -10.51
C GLY A 357 10.75 0.92 -9.40
N THR A 358 11.46 0.17 -8.54
CA THR A 358 10.94 -0.36 -7.28
C THR A 358 11.22 0.61 -6.14
N GLY A 359 10.39 0.53 -5.12
CA GLY A 359 10.47 1.36 -3.92
C GLY A 359 9.48 2.52 -3.90
N GLY A 360 8.80 2.65 -2.78
CA GLY A 360 7.82 3.69 -2.55
C GLY A 360 6.70 3.73 -3.61
N TRP A 361 6.35 4.92 -4.07
CA TRP A 361 5.27 5.12 -5.03
C TRP A 361 5.61 4.77 -6.49
N ASN A 362 6.88 4.55 -6.83
CA ASN A 362 7.31 4.36 -8.23
C ASN A 362 6.91 3.00 -8.80
N GLU A 363 6.68 2.00 -7.97
CA GLU A 363 6.29 0.65 -8.40
C GLU A 363 5.02 0.60 -9.25
N ARG A 364 4.08 1.53 -9.05
CA ARG A 364 2.88 1.63 -9.89
C ARG A 364 3.21 1.86 -11.37
N PHE A 365 4.34 2.47 -11.66
CA PHE A 365 4.80 2.72 -13.03
C PHE A 365 5.33 1.46 -13.72
N THR A 366 5.59 0.38 -12.97
CA THR A 366 6.02 -0.89 -13.55
C THR A 366 4.86 -1.66 -14.20
N LEU A 367 3.61 -1.43 -13.77
CA LEU A 367 2.44 -2.24 -14.15
C LEU A 367 2.14 -2.24 -15.66
N ALA A 368 2.36 -1.14 -16.39
CA ALA A 368 2.16 -1.11 -17.83
C ALA A 368 3.40 -1.65 -18.59
N PRO A 369 4.65 -1.24 -18.29
CA PRO A 369 5.85 -1.77 -18.95
C PRO A 369 6.14 -3.25 -18.67
N MET A 370 5.63 -3.84 -17.58
CA MET A 370 5.88 -5.25 -17.26
C MET A 370 5.40 -6.21 -18.36
N PHE A 371 4.38 -5.84 -19.15
CA PHE A 371 3.92 -6.67 -20.26
C PHE A 371 4.98 -6.75 -21.36
N GLY A 372 5.59 -5.63 -21.69
CA GLY A 372 6.72 -5.56 -22.62
C GLY A 372 7.96 -6.29 -22.08
N ALA A 373 8.32 -6.02 -20.83
CA ALA A 373 9.44 -6.71 -20.16
C ALA A 373 9.26 -8.23 -20.10
N GLY A 374 8.05 -8.68 -19.74
CA GLY A 374 7.75 -10.12 -19.72
C GLY A 374 7.84 -10.77 -21.09
N LEU A 375 7.37 -10.11 -22.15
CA LEU A 375 7.55 -10.59 -23.53
C LEU A 375 9.03 -10.61 -23.93
N LEU A 376 9.83 -9.63 -23.51
CA LEU A 376 11.30 -9.64 -23.72
C LEU A 376 11.94 -10.83 -23.03
N VAL A 377 11.60 -11.12 -21.78
CA VAL A 377 12.11 -12.30 -21.04
C VAL A 377 11.78 -13.58 -21.80
N VAL A 378 10.53 -13.73 -22.25
CA VAL A 378 10.11 -14.91 -23.03
C VAL A 378 10.86 -14.97 -24.37
N GLY A 379 10.90 -13.89 -25.14
CA GLY A 379 11.54 -13.84 -26.45
C GLY A 379 13.03 -14.08 -26.37
N LEU A 380 13.74 -13.50 -25.41
CA LEU A 380 15.18 -13.73 -25.16
C LEU A 380 15.43 -15.18 -24.73
N THR A 381 14.60 -15.74 -23.86
CA THR A 381 14.71 -17.15 -23.47
C THR A 381 14.51 -18.08 -24.67
N LEU A 382 13.53 -17.80 -25.53
CA LEU A 382 13.32 -18.56 -26.76
C LEU A 382 14.50 -18.49 -27.74
N LEU A 383 15.15 -17.33 -27.82
CA LEU A 383 16.27 -17.09 -28.74
C LEU A 383 17.58 -17.67 -28.24
N LEU A 384 17.89 -17.47 -26.95
CA LEU A 384 19.22 -17.73 -26.40
C LEU A 384 19.36 -19.11 -25.72
N VAL A 385 18.23 -19.71 -25.30
CA VAL A 385 18.24 -20.91 -24.47
C VAL A 385 17.68 -22.11 -25.26
N ARG A 386 18.39 -23.23 -25.19
CA ARG A 386 17.91 -24.47 -25.79
C ARG A 386 16.56 -24.90 -25.20
N PRO A 387 15.63 -25.49 -25.98
CA PRO A 387 14.28 -25.85 -25.54
C PRO A 387 14.24 -26.63 -24.20
N ALA A 388 15.14 -27.53 -23.98
CA ALA A 388 15.24 -28.32 -22.74
C ALA A 388 15.54 -27.46 -21.50
N GLY A 389 16.22 -26.31 -21.67
CA GLY A 389 16.62 -25.42 -20.60
C GLY A 389 15.55 -24.36 -20.27
N GLN A 390 14.72 -23.96 -21.25
CA GLN A 390 13.77 -22.84 -21.11
C GLN A 390 12.84 -23.00 -19.91
N LYS A 391 12.28 -24.18 -19.71
CA LYS A 391 11.39 -24.50 -18.61
C LYS A 391 12.02 -24.32 -17.22
N TRP A 392 13.33 -24.57 -17.12
CA TRP A 392 14.05 -24.44 -15.86
C TRP A 392 14.30 -22.98 -15.51
N ILE A 393 14.58 -22.13 -16.51
CA ILE A 393 14.69 -20.68 -16.29
C ILE A 393 13.36 -20.13 -15.78
N PHE A 394 12.25 -20.41 -16.47
CA PHE A 394 10.93 -19.94 -16.03
C PHE A 394 10.56 -20.48 -14.65
N GLY A 395 10.84 -21.76 -14.36
CA GLY A 395 10.61 -22.34 -13.05
C GLY A 395 11.40 -21.66 -11.94
N PHE A 396 12.67 -21.36 -12.22
CA PHE A 396 13.54 -20.64 -11.30
C PHE A 396 13.04 -19.21 -11.02
N LEU A 397 12.73 -18.44 -12.07
CA LEU A 397 12.18 -17.09 -11.94
C LEU A 397 10.85 -17.11 -11.17
N LEU A 398 9.96 -18.05 -11.47
CA LEU A 398 8.67 -18.18 -10.77
C LEU A 398 8.86 -18.48 -9.29
N MET A 399 9.77 -19.37 -8.96
CA MET A 399 10.06 -19.76 -7.58
C MET A 399 10.47 -18.56 -6.72
N PHE A 400 11.41 -17.76 -7.19
CA PHE A 400 11.86 -16.57 -6.46
C PHE A 400 10.80 -15.47 -6.41
N SER A 401 10.06 -15.27 -7.51
CA SER A 401 8.95 -14.31 -7.54
C SER A 401 7.86 -14.62 -6.51
N VAL A 402 7.44 -15.88 -6.42
CA VAL A 402 6.47 -16.33 -5.40
C VAL A 402 7.01 -16.07 -4.00
N ALA A 403 8.28 -16.43 -3.77
CA ALA A 403 8.89 -16.24 -2.45
C ALA A 403 8.98 -14.77 -2.06
N THR A 404 9.30 -13.87 -3.00
CA THR A 404 9.29 -12.42 -2.77
C THR A 404 7.89 -11.92 -2.38
N GLN A 405 6.85 -12.33 -3.12
CA GLN A 405 5.48 -11.89 -2.83
C GLN A 405 4.97 -12.41 -1.47
N VAL A 406 5.27 -13.68 -1.13
CA VAL A 406 4.93 -14.25 0.19
C VAL A 406 5.63 -13.50 1.31
N TRP A 407 6.89 -13.12 1.12
CA TRP A 407 7.64 -12.33 2.10
C TRP A 407 7.03 -10.95 2.29
N MET A 408 6.70 -10.26 1.20
CA MET A 408 6.07 -8.94 1.26
C MET A 408 4.71 -8.99 1.93
N ALA A 409 3.84 -9.93 1.55
CA ALA A 409 2.56 -10.12 2.20
C ALA A 409 2.70 -10.37 3.71
N ASN A 410 3.73 -11.10 4.15
CA ASN A 410 3.99 -11.28 5.57
C ASN A 410 4.48 -9.98 6.26
N SER A 411 5.25 -9.15 5.58
CA SER A 411 5.68 -7.86 6.12
C SER A 411 4.48 -6.93 6.36
N TYR A 412 3.55 -6.85 5.40
CA TYR A 412 2.28 -6.12 5.55
C TYR A 412 1.41 -6.71 6.66
N ARG A 413 1.32 -8.05 6.74
CA ARG A 413 0.58 -8.72 7.83
C ARG A 413 1.11 -8.37 9.22
N ARG A 414 2.43 -8.32 9.38
CA ARG A 414 3.08 -7.94 10.65
C ARG A 414 2.82 -6.48 10.99
N ASP A 415 2.86 -5.61 10.02
CA ASP A 415 2.55 -4.19 10.20
C ASP A 415 1.08 -3.98 10.60
N TRP A 416 0.15 -4.68 9.95
CA TRP A 416 -1.26 -4.62 10.34
C TRP A 416 -1.54 -5.10 11.76
N ALA A 417 -0.74 -6.03 12.28
CA ALA A 417 -0.89 -6.47 13.66
C ALA A 417 -0.59 -5.35 14.69
N ILE A 418 0.17 -4.32 14.28
CA ILE A 418 0.55 -3.18 15.11
C ILE A 418 -0.50 -2.05 15.03
N GLN A 419 -1.01 -1.76 13.84
CA GLN A 419 -1.86 -0.59 13.59
C GLN A 419 -3.14 -0.56 14.44
N PRO A 420 -3.96 -1.64 14.55
CA PRO A 420 -5.14 -1.63 15.39
C PRO A 420 -4.80 -1.34 16.86
N ASP A 421 -3.73 -1.93 17.38
CA ASP A 421 -3.32 -1.71 18.78
C ASP A 421 -3.00 -0.24 19.05
N TYR A 422 -2.28 0.43 18.13
CA TYR A 422 -2.01 1.87 18.21
C TYR A 422 -3.30 2.70 18.24
N TYR A 423 -4.22 2.47 17.28
CA TYR A 423 -5.44 3.29 17.19
C TYR A 423 -6.39 3.04 18.35
N TRP A 424 -6.50 1.81 18.84
CA TRP A 424 -7.30 1.50 20.02
C TRP A 424 -6.69 2.07 21.29
N GLN A 425 -5.37 2.04 21.47
CA GLN A 425 -4.70 2.71 22.60
C GLN A 425 -4.93 4.21 22.56
N LEU A 426 -4.82 4.84 21.39
CA LEU A 426 -5.13 6.26 21.22
C LEU A 426 -6.58 6.57 21.60
N TYR A 427 -7.53 5.75 21.16
CA TYR A 427 -8.94 5.90 21.51
C TYR A 427 -9.20 5.71 23.01
N TRP A 428 -8.61 4.71 23.64
CA TRP A 428 -8.75 4.48 25.08
C TRP A 428 -8.22 5.66 25.91
N ARG A 429 -7.13 6.27 25.47
CA ARG A 429 -6.49 7.42 26.14
C ARG A 429 -7.16 8.75 25.82
N ALA A 430 -7.61 8.93 24.59
CA ALA A 430 -8.23 10.14 24.08
C ALA A 430 -9.48 9.75 23.27
N PRO A 431 -10.61 9.44 23.94
CA PRO A 431 -11.80 8.90 23.29
C PRO A 431 -12.48 9.89 22.31
N ALA A 432 -12.25 11.18 22.47
CA ALA A 432 -12.55 12.21 21.48
C ALA A 432 -11.60 13.39 21.61
N LEU A 433 -11.47 14.14 20.53
CA LEU A 433 -10.66 15.36 20.46
C LEU A 433 -11.53 16.56 20.09
N GLN A 434 -11.16 17.73 20.58
CA GLN A 434 -11.75 18.98 20.12
C GLN A 434 -11.37 19.20 18.63
N PRO A 435 -12.24 19.79 17.80
CA PRO A 435 -11.89 20.16 16.44
C PRO A 435 -10.65 21.07 16.37
N ASP A 436 -9.98 21.08 15.23
CA ASP A 436 -8.72 21.80 14.98
C ASP A 436 -7.57 21.38 15.90
N THR A 437 -7.55 20.09 16.27
CA THR A 437 -6.46 19.49 17.07
C THR A 437 -5.42 18.85 16.16
N ALA A 438 -4.15 19.23 16.33
CA ALA A 438 -3.03 18.51 15.77
C ALA A 438 -2.57 17.39 16.72
N VAL A 439 -2.18 16.27 16.13
CA VAL A 439 -1.54 15.15 16.86
C VAL A 439 -0.07 15.17 16.48
N TYR A 440 0.78 15.59 17.41
CA TYR A 440 2.23 15.68 17.20
C TYR A 440 2.92 14.39 17.60
N SER A 441 3.75 13.86 16.71
CA SER A 441 4.59 12.69 17.00
C SER A 441 5.78 12.63 16.05
N PHE A 442 6.94 12.17 16.53
CA PHE A 442 8.09 11.82 15.70
C PHE A 442 8.07 10.36 15.25
N ALA A 443 7.14 9.55 15.75
CA ALA A 443 6.96 8.17 15.34
C ALA A 443 5.59 7.98 14.67
N TYR A 444 5.58 7.35 13.50
CA TYR A 444 4.33 6.95 12.84
C TYR A 444 3.66 5.76 13.54
N PRO A 445 2.34 5.58 13.35
CA PRO A 445 1.59 4.46 13.95
C PRO A 445 2.15 3.08 13.64
N SER A 446 2.81 2.91 12.48
CA SER A 446 3.42 1.65 12.07
C SER A 446 4.52 1.89 11.02
N TYR A 447 5.27 0.84 10.66
CA TYR A 447 6.35 0.92 9.68
C TYR A 447 5.87 1.19 8.25
N MET A 448 4.63 0.79 7.91
CA MET A 448 4.03 1.00 6.59
C MET A 448 3.24 2.32 6.50
N ILE A 449 3.25 3.15 7.52
CA ILE A 449 2.78 4.53 7.48
C ILE A 449 4.01 5.41 7.52
N THR A 450 4.31 6.11 6.43
CA THR A 450 5.56 6.86 6.26
C THR A 450 5.33 8.34 5.94
N HIS A 451 4.07 8.79 6.02
CA HIS A 451 3.70 10.16 5.69
C HIS A 451 2.59 10.67 6.61
N ASP A 452 2.70 11.93 7.05
CA ASP A 452 1.74 12.59 7.95
C ASP A 452 0.29 12.49 7.45
N MET A 453 0.09 12.59 6.13
CA MET A 453 -1.25 12.53 5.55
C MET A 453 -1.93 11.18 5.73
N ASP A 454 -1.19 10.07 5.67
CA ASP A 454 -1.77 8.74 5.84
C ASP A 454 -2.29 8.56 7.28
N ALA A 455 -1.49 8.98 8.27
CA ALA A 455 -1.90 9.01 9.68
C ALA A 455 -3.06 10.00 9.92
N THR A 456 -3.06 11.14 9.22
CA THR A 456 -4.15 12.14 9.27
C THR A 456 -5.48 11.52 8.84
N TRP A 457 -5.51 10.81 7.72
CA TRP A 457 -6.74 10.18 7.25
C TRP A 457 -7.25 9.12 8.24
N ALA A 458 -6.35 8.31 8.79
CA ALA A 458 -6.69 7.30 9.78
C ALA A 458 -7.28 7.93 11.07
N ILE A 459 -6.69 9.01 11.60
CA ILE A 459 -7.18 9.70 12.80
C ILE A 459 -8.56 10.31 12.56
N ASN A 460 -8.80 10.91 11.40
CA ASN A 460 -10.12 11.45 11.09
C ASN A 460 -11.18 10.34 10.97
N LEU A 461 -10.83 9.17 10.44
CA LEU A 461 -11.71 8.00 10.45
C LEU A 461 -11.93 7.44 11.85
N LEU A 462 -10.93 7.49 12.72
CA LEU A 462 -11.00 7.03 14.11
C LEU A 462 -12.06 7.79 14.90
N TYR A 463 -12.09 9.12 14.74
CA TYR A 463 -12.96 10.02 15.49
C TYR A 463 -14.25 10.40 14.75
N HIS A 464 -14.67 9.64 13.73
CA HIS A 464 -15.91 9.85 12.99
C HIS A 464 -16.12 11.30 12.55
N PHE A 465 -15.13 11.86 11.87
CA PHE A 465 -15.03 13.24 11.49
C PHE A 465 -16.27 13.76 10.71
N GLN A 466 -16.50 15.05 10.84
CA GLN A 466 -17.35 15.83 9.93
C GLN A 466 -16.50 16.91 9.25
N THR A 467 -16.80 17.22 8.00
CA THR A 467 -16.05 18.23 7.21
C THR A 467 -16.89 19.50 6.97
N PRO A 468 -17.21 20.25 8.03
CA PRO A 468 -17.94 21.49 7.83
C PRO A 468 -17.08 22.48 7.02
N ASN A 469 -17.66 23.06 5.97
CA ASN A 469 -17.00 24.08 5.14
C ASN A 469 -15.67 23.64 4.50
N GLY A 470 -15.48 22.33 4.23
CA GLY A 470 -14.26 21.82 3.61
C GLY A 470 -13.03 21.78 4.53
N SER A 471 -13.24 21.86 5.86
CA SER A 471 -12.17 21.74 6.85
C SER A 471 -12.10 20.33 7.41
N ILE A 472 -10.88 19.80 7.60
CA ILE A 472 -10.65 18.57 8.38
C ILE A 472 -10.33 18.94 9.83
N PRO A 473 -10.95 18.25 10.82
CA PRO A 473 -10.79 18.63 12.22
C PRO A 473 -9.49 18.15 12.87
N TYR A 474 -8.82 17.15 12.33
CA TYR A 474 -7.62 16.56 12.94
C TYR A 474 -6.50 16.42 11.92
N MET A 475 -5.27 16.65 12.38
CA MET A 475 -4.08 16.45 11.55
C MET A 475 -2.95 15.82 12.34
N PHE A 476 -2.37 14.75 11.81
CA PHE A 476 -1.10 14.23 12.31
C PHE A 476 0.05 15.05 11.72
N ILE A 477 1.00 15.44 12.56
CA ILE A 477 2.14 16.26 12.15
C ILE A 477 3.41 15.74 12.82
N THR A 478 4.43 15.49 12.01
CA THR A 478 5.81 15.39 12.47
C THR A 478 6.38 16.79 12.56
N PRO A 479 6.61 17.36 13.77
CA PRO A 479 6.92 18.78 13.95
C PRO A 479 8.40 19.07 13.69
N GLU A 480 8.79 19.15 12.42
CA GLU A 480 10.17 19.39 11.99
C GLU A 480 10.59 20.88 12.05
N TYR A 481 9.64 21.82 12.12
CA TYR A 481 9.92 23.25 12.06
C TYR A 481 9.68 23.94 13.39
N ASP A 482 10.50 24.92 13.75
CA ASP A 482 10.43 25.67 15.01
C ASP A 482 9.07 26.32 15.26
N ARG A 483 8.35 26.74 14.20
CA ARG A 483 6.99 27.32 14.32
C ARG A 483 5.99 26.44 15.08
N TYR A 484 6.19 25.11 15.10
CA TYR A 484 5.32 24.21 15.84
C TYR A 484 5.56 24.23 17.35
N PHE A 485 6.71 24.75 17.78
CA PHE A 485 7.10 24.90 19.17
C PHE A 485 6.83 26.32 19.71
N GLU A 486 6.58 27.29 18.81
CA GLU A 486 6.22 28.65 19.21
C GLU A 486 4.78 28.72 19.70
N PRO A 487 4.48 29.26 20.88
CA PRO A 487 3.12 29.34 21.40
C PRO A 487 2.18 30.14 20.47
N ASN A 488 0.97 29.67 20.33
CA ASN A 488 -0.12 30.39 19.69
C ASN A 488 0.11 30.74 18.18
N THR A 489 0.97 29.97 17.51
CA THR A 489 1.27 30.18 16.10
C THR A 489 0.27 29.47 15.21
N ALA A 490 -0.49 30.23 14.42
CA ALA A 490 -1.45 29.69 13.46
C ALA A 490 -0.76 29.18 12.19
N TYR A 491 -1.24 28.06 11.67
CA TYR A 491 -0.78 27.48 10.42
C TYR A 491 -1.92 26.81 9.64
N LYS A 492 -1.73 26.63 8.34
CA LYS A 492 -2.70 25.97 7.47
C LYS A 492 -2.02 24.89 6.66
N PHE A 493 -2.68 23.74 6.57
CA PHE A 493 -2.24 22.63 5.71
C PHE A 493 -3.31 22.27 4.69
N PRO A 494 -3.00 22.34 3.40
CA PRO A 494 -3.87 21.82 2.37
C PRO A 494 -3.84 20.28 2.39
N ALA A 495 -5.01 19.68 2.50
CA ALA A 495 -5.22 18.24 2.45
C ALA A 495 -6.12 17.92 1.26
N ARG A 496 -5.54 17.90 0.07
CA ARG A 496 -6.25 17.87 -1.22
C ARG A 496 -7.12 19.12 -1.41
N ASN A 497 -8.44 18.94 -1.54
CA ASN A 497 -9.42 20.03 -1.59
C ASN A 497 -9.96 20.46 -0.21
N LEU A 498 -9.44 19.84 0.86
CA LEU A 498 -9.77 20.16 2.24
C LEU A 498 -8.63 20.97 2.86
N MET A 499 -8.94 21.66 3.96
CA MET A 499 -7.98 22.49 4.69
C MET A 499 -7.98 22.13 6.17
N PHE A 500 -6.81 21.95 6.75
CA PHE A 500 -6.63 21.94 8.19
C PHE A 500 -6.20 23.34 8.65
N ASN A 501 -6.92 23.89 9.63
CA ASN A 501 -6.60 25.17 10.25
C ASN A 501 -6.07 24.90 11.65
N GLY A 502 -4.75 24.86 11.77
CA GLY A 502 -4.06 24.51 13.01
C GLY A 502 -3.58 25.73 13.80
N ASN A 503 -3.30 25.47 15.08
CA ASN A 503 -2.58 26.38 15.95
C ASN A 503 -1.64 25.54 16.83
N SER A 504 -0.39 25.98 17.02
CA SER A 504 0.62 25.25 17.80
C SER A 504 0.22 24.98 19.25
N SER A 505 -0.69 25.76 19.82
CA SER A 505 -1.26 25.53 21.17
C SER A 505 -2.44 24.56 21.18
N ASN A 506 -2.94 24.15 19.99
CA ASN A 506 -4.04 23.20 19.83
C ASN A 506 -3.54 21.82 19.40
N ASN A 507 -2.63 21.25 20.17
CA ASN A 507 -2.11 19.93 19.87
C ASN A 507 -2.19 19.01 21.09
N ILE A 508 -2.14 17.69 20.83
CA ILE A 508 -1.73 16.66 21.76
C ILE A 508 -0.45 16.03 21.22
N SER A 509 0.50 15.77 22.10
CA SER A 509 1.75 15.15 21.72
C SER A 509 1.75 13.67 22.12
N ILE A 510 2.12 12.80 21.20
CA ILE A 510 2.06 11.35 21.39
C ILE A 510 3.45 10.75 21.25
N PHE A 511 3.77 9.82 22.13
CA PHE A 511 4.91 8.92 21.99
C PHE A 511 4.42 7.48 21.95
N HIS A 512 4.86 6.74 20.95
CA HIS A 512 4.63 5.31 20.84
C HIS A 512 5.88 4.62 20.30
N GLN A 513 6.31 3.60 21.00
CA GLN A 513 7.38 2.73 20.55
C GLN A 513 6.85 1.30 20.52
N THR A 514 6.72 0.79 19.32
CA THR A 514 6.19 -0.56 19.06
C THR A 514 6.97 -1.62 19.85
N ASP A 515 6.26 -2.58 20.42
CA ASP A 515 6.79 -3.74 21.17
C ASP A 515 7.46 -3.44 22.52
N SER A 516 7.63 -2.18 22.91
CA SER A 516 8.36 -1.86 24.16
C SER A 516 7.51 -1.24 25.25
N SER A 517 6.55 -0.37 24.92
CA SER A 517 5.72 0.35 25.88
C SER A 517 4.33 0.66 25.34
N CYS A 518 3.39 0.97 26.24
CA CYS A 518 2.09 1.49 25.85
C CYS A 518 2.24 2.89 25.21
N LEU A 519 1.30 3.28 24.33
CA LEU A 519 1.19 4.61 23.80
C LEU A 519 1.05 5.61 24.97
N ARG A 520 1.68 6.77 24.87
CA ARG A 520 1.57 7.85 25.85
C ARG A 520 1.19 9.16 25.21
N VAL A 521 0.21 9.84 25.76
CA VAL A 521 0.00 11.26 25.51
C VAL A 521 0.92 12.02 26.46
N LEU A 522 1.87 12.75 25.91
CA LEU A 522 2.94 13.38 26.66
C LEU A 522 2.43 14.58 27.46
N ASP A 523 2.87 14.66 28.71
CA ASP A 523 2.76 15.83 29.57
C ASP A 523 3.97 15.91 30.53
N SER A 524 3.96 16.86 31.48
CA SER A 524 5.09 17.13 32.36
C SER A 524 5.53 15.94 33.21
N VAL A 525 4.67 14.95 33.47
CA VAL A 525 5.00 13.77 34.28
C VAL A 525 6.00 12.84 33.57
N TYR A 526 6.09 12.91 32.24
CA TYR A 526 7.00 12.12 31.43
C TYR A 526 8.33 12.83 31.10
N MET A 527 8.60 14.00 31.73
CA MET A 527 9.85 14.69 31.54
C MET A 527 11.02 13.80 32.01
N TYR A 528 12.06 13.71 31.16
CA TYR A 528 13.24 12.85 31.35
C TYR A 528 12.93 11.34 31.31
N ASP A 529 11.88 10.94 30.66
CA ASP A 529 11.66 9.53 30.35
C ASP A 529 12.74 9.04 29.35
N PRO A 530 13.54 8.03 29.73
CA PRO A 530 14.68 7.59 28.93
C PRO A 530 14.33 6.92 27.60
N LEU A 531 13.05 6.62 27.33
CA LEU A 531 12.62 6.18 26.01
C LEU A 531 12.40 7.32 25.04
N LEU A 532 12.21 8.55 25.53
CA LEU A 532 12.01 9.71 24.68
C LEU A 532 13.35 10.14 24.06
N ASP A 533 13.34 10.36 22.75
CA ASP A 533 14.39 11.08 22.08
C ASP A 533 14.27 12.60 22.36
N GLU A 534 15.30 13.35 21.99
CA GLU A 534 15.35 14.80 22.20
C GLU A 534 14.18 15.53 21.55
N GLY A 535 13.75 15.07 20.36
CA GLY A 535 12.58 15.61 19.65
C GLY A 535 11.30 15.41 20.45
N SER A 536 11.06 14.21 20.94
CA SER A 536 9.87 13.87 21.72
C SER A 536 9.84 14.59 23.08
N GLU A 537 10.99 14.79 23.74
CA GLU A 537 11.04 15.59 24.97
C GLU A 537 10.62 17.06 24.74
N ARG A 538 10.99 17.65 23.60
CA ARG A 538 10.56 19.02 23.23
C ARG A 538 9.05 19.17 23.06
N LEU A 539 8.32 18.09 22.83
CA LEU A 539 6.86 18.10 22.70
C LEU A 539 6.12 18.20 24.05
N ILE A 540 6.77 17.82 25.15
CA ILE A 540 6.13 17.79 26.48
C ILE A 540 5.56 19.15 26.89
N PRO A 541 6.31 20.27 26.81
CA PRO A 541 5.81 21.58 27.25
C PRO A 541 4.66 22.15 26.42
N ILE A 542 4.51 21.71 25.18
CA ILE A 542 3.52 22.23 24.24
C ILE A 542 2.29 21.35 24.12
N SER A 543 2.30 20.15 24.70
CA SER A 543 1.19 19.20 24.67
C SER A 543 0.02 19.71 25.51
N ASN A 544 -1.17 19.84 24.88
CA ASN A 544 -2.35 20.41 25.51
C ASN A 544 -3.41 19.35 25.77
N LEU A 545 -3.41 18.77 26.98
CA LEU A 545 -4.36 17.74 27.37
C LEU A 545 -5.83 18.21 27.38
N SER A 546 -6.09 19.53 27.46
CA SER A 546 -7.46 20.05 27.40
C SER A 546 -8.15 19.83 26.05
N ARG A 547 -7.38 19.45 25.02
CA ARG A 547 -7.94 19.07 23.71
C ARG A 547 -8.62 17.70 23.71
N ILE A 548 -8.36 16.87 24.73
CA ILE A 548 -8.99 15.57 24.93
C ILE A 548 -10.34 15.76 25.61
N ILE A 549 -11.41 15.17 25.06
CA ILE A 549 -12.74 15.12 25.65
C ILE A 549 -12.88 13.76 26.34
N PRO A 550 -12.90 13.70 27.69
CA PRO A 550 -12.79 12.43 28.42
C PRO A 550 -14.03 11.55 28.37
N ASP A 551 -15.20 12.16 28.27
CA ASP A 551 -16.49 11.47 28.26
C ASP A 551 -17.33 11.91 27.04
N PRO A 552 -16.98 11.44 25.84
CA PRO A 552 -17.77 11.73 24.65
C PRO A 552 -19.02 10.84 24.63
N GLN A 553 -20.09 11.34 24.02
CA GLN A 553 -21.18 10.45 23.58
C GLN A 553 -20.58 9.37 22.66
N PRO A 554 -20.89 8.08 22.88
CA PRO A 554 -20.03 6.98 22.43
C PRO A 554 -20.02 6.82 20.92
N ALA A 555 -18.94 7.22 20.26
CA ALA A 555 -18.59 6.76 18.93
C ALA A 555 -17.35 5.88 19.07
N SER A 556 -17.53 4.59 19.25
CA SER A 556 -16.39 3.64 19.24
C SER A 556 -15.78 3.59 17.84
N PRO A 557 -14.48 3.30 17.70
CA PRO A 557 -13.82 3.11 16.42
C PRO A 557 -14.59 2.11 15.53
N ASN A 558 -14.66 2.41 14.24
CA ASN A 558 -15.36 1.53 13.31
C ASN A 558 -14.59 0.20 13.17
N THR A 559 -15.15 -0.88 13.71
CA THR A 559 -14.51 -2.20 13.74
C THR A 559 -14.30 -2.82 12.34
N ASP A 560 -15.06 -2.40 11.34
CA ASP A 560 -14.83 -2.83 9.94
C ASP A 560 -13.54 -2.22 9.36
N ILE A 561 -13.09 -1.09 9.89
CA ILE A 561 -11.90 -0.35 9.42
C ILE A 561 -10.70 -0.65 10.32
N PHE A 562 -10.86 -0.55 11.64
CA PHE A 562 -9.77 -0.67 12.62
C PHE A 562 -9.65 -2.06 13.23
N GLY A 563 -10.46 -3.02 12.79
CA GLY A 563 -10.54 -4.33 13.42
C GLY A 563 -11.32 -4.31 14.75
N PRO A 564 -11.56 -5.49 15.32
CA PRO A 564 -12.21 -5.61 16.63
C PRO A 564 -11.36 -4.98 17.72
N GLU A 565 -12.02 -4.52 18.78
CA GLU A 565 -11.32 -4.04 19.96
C GLU A 565 -10.35 -5.12 20.49
N PRO A 566 -9.06 -4.79 20.69
CA PRO A 566 -8.10 -5.75 21.25
C PRO A 566 -8.48 -6.17 22.66
N ALA A 567 -7.98 -7.35 23.07
CA ALA A 567 -8.14 -7.80 24.43
C ALA A 567 -7.61 -6.76 25.44
N HIS A 568 -8.36 -6.55 26.53
CA HIS A 568 -7.97 -5.61 27.58
C HIS A 568 -6.77 -6.15 28.36
N THR A 569 -5.57 -5.82 27.89
CA THR A 569 -4.29 -6.12 28.54
C THR A 569 -3.83 -4.92 29.38
N TRP A 570 -2.58 -4.96 29.87
CA TRP A 570 -2.01 -3.86 30.67
C TRP A 570 -2.23 -2.48 30.02
N CYS A 571 -1.97 -2.32 28.72
CA CYS A 571 -2.10 -1.03 28.06
C CYS A 571 -3.53 -0.45 28.07
N TYR A 572 -4.57 -1.29 28.05
CA TYR A 572 -5.95 -0.82 28.23
C TYR A 572 -6.14 -0.14 29.60
N TYR A 573 -5.74 -0.80 30.69
CA TYR A 573 -5.88 -0.26 32.04
C TYR A 573 -5.02 1.00 32.25
N PHE A 574 -3.81 0.97 31.70
CA PHE A 574 -2.94 2.14 31.71
C PHE A 574 -3.55 3.36 31.00
N GLN A 575 -4.07 3.18 29.78
CA GLN A 575 -4.69 4.27 29.01
C GLN A 575 -5.89 4.87 29.74
N LYS A 576 -6.76 4.01 30.29
CA LYS A 576 -7.93 4.46 31.05
C LYS A 576 -7.53 5.14 32.35
N ALA A 577 -6.53 4.65 33.05
CA ALA A 577 -6.01 5.26 34.27
C ALA A 577 -5.36 6.61 34.00
N ASP A 578 -4.58 6.75 32.92
CA ASP A 578 -3.96 8.03 32.55
C ASP A 578 -5.00 9.07 32.09
N LEU A 579 -6.12 8.62 31.50
CA LEU A 579 -7.27 9.50 31.21
C LEU A 579 -7.97 9.95 32.50
N ALA A 580 -8.20 9.03 33.44
CA ALA A 580 -8.79 9.34 34.76
C ALA A 580 -7.87 10.27 35.57
N ARG A 581 -6.55 10.11 35.49
CA ARG A 581 -5.54 11.03 36.07
C ARG A 581 -5.71 12.46 35.54
N GLN A 582 -5.93 12.63 34.24
CA GLN A 582 -6.17 13.95 33.63
C GLN A 582 -7.39 14.66 34.22
N THR A 583 -8.42 13.93 34.60
CA THR A 583 -9.64 14.46 35.23
C THR A 583 -9.54 14.49 36.77
N LYS A 584 -8.43 14.06 37.32
CA LYS A 584 -8.16 13.97 38.77
C LYS A 584 -9.09 13.00 39.49
N ASP A 585 -9.62 11.99 38.78
CA ASP A 585 -10.38 10.92 39.40
C ASP A 585 -9.43 9.83 39.94
N TRP A 586 -8.80 10.16 41.09
CA TRP A 586 -7.77 9.32 41.69
C TRP A 586 -8.27 7.95 42.13
N ASN A 587 -9.54 7.86 42.53
CA ASN A 587 -10.13 6.58 42.91
C ASN A 587 -10.26 5.68 41.69
N ALA A 588 -10.75 6.19 40.56
CA ALA A 588 -10.83 5.42 39.32
C ALA A 588 -9.43 4.95 38.85
N VAL A 589 -8.38 5.77 39.04
CA VAL A 589 -7.00 5.36 38.71
C VAL A 589 -6.58 4.16 39.55
N ILE A 590 -6.81 4.21 40.86
CA ILE A 590 -6.44 3.13 41.80
C ILE A 590 -7.25 1.85 41.50
N ASP A 591 -8.56 1.99 41.26
CA ASP A 591 -9.42 0.84 40.94
C ASP A 591 -8.96 0.13 39.64
N LEU A 592 -8.59 0.89 38.61
CA LEU A 592 -8.04 0.34 37.37
C LEU A 592 -6.72 -0.41 37.57
N TYR A 593 -5.86 0.10 38.46
CA TYR A 593 -4.63 -0.58 38.85
C TYR A 593 -4.90 -1.91 39.52
N GLN A 594 -5.81 -1.91 40.52
CA GLN A 594 -6.18 -3.11 41.27
C GLN A 594 -6.83 -4.15 40.36
N GLN A 595 -7.71 -3.73 39.43
CA GLN A 595 -8.30 -4.61 38.43
C GLN A 595 -7.22 -5.26 37.56
N ALA A 596 -6.27 -4.48 37.02
CA ALA A 596 -5.17 -5.00 36.21
C ALA A 596 -4.35 -6.03 37.01
N GLN A 597 -4.01 -5.73 38.26
CA GLN A 597 -3.25 -6.63 39.14
C GLN A 597 -4.00 -7.93 39.41
N SER A 598 -5.32 -7.85 39.66
CA SER A 598 -6.16 -9.03 39.92
C SER A 598 -6.21 -10.02 38.73
N LEU A 599 -5.99 -9.49 37.52
CA LEU A 599 -5.90 -10.24 36.27
C LEU A 599 -4.47 -10.68 35.93
N GLY A 600 -3.49 -10.36 36.77
CA GLY A 600 -2.09 -10.71 36.58
C GLY A 600 -1.33 -9.80 35.61
N PHE A 601 -1.90 -8.66 35.23
CA PHE A 601 -1.22 -7.68 34.39
C PHE A 601 -0.33 -6.75 35.22
N SER A 602 0.80 -6.35 34.61
CA SER A 602 1.76 -5.45 35.23
C SER A 602 2.44 -4.57 34.18
N PRO A 603 2.93 -3.38 34.57
CA PRO A 603 3.74 -2.54 33.71
C PRO A 603 4.96 -3.27 33.19
N LYS A 604 5.27 -3.07 31.92
CA LYS A 604 6.53 -3.52 31.33
C LYS A 604 7.61 -2.44 31.40
N TYR A 605 7.20 -1.20 31.58
CA TYR A 605 8.07 -0.04 31.59
C TYR A 605 7.74 0.90 32.75
N GLY A 606 8.75 1.54 33.35
CA GLY A 606 8.54 2.26 34.61
C GLY A 606 7.73 3.54 34.50
N ALA A 607 7.74 4.22 33.34
CA ALA A 607 6.88 5.38 33.13
C ALA A 607 5.39 5.02 33.22
N GLU A 608 5.04 3.77 32.96
CA GLU A 608 3.66 3.28 33.06
C GLU A 608 3.14 3.17 34.52
N TYR A 609 4.05 3.30 35.52
CA TYR A 609 3.63 3.40 36.93
C TYR A 609 3.21 4.82 37.34
N ILE A 610 3.60 5.86 36.58
CA ILE A 610 3.44 7.25 36.99
C ILE A 610 1.99 7.62 37.34
N PRO A 611 0.96 7.27 36.53
CA PRO A 611 -0.43 7.58 36.87
C PRO A 611 -0.84 7.04 38.24
N PHE A 612 -0.39 5.84 38.57
CA PHE A 612 -0.77 5.14 39.81
C PHE A 612 0.02 5.69 41.01
N ILE A 613 1.32 6.00 40.84
CA ILE A 613 2.14 6.66 41.88
C ILE A 613 1.45 7.98 42.23
N GLU A 614 1.13 8.82 41.25
CA GLU A 614 0.47 10.10 41.47
C GLU A 614 -0.88 9.95 42.18
N ALA A 615 -1.70 8.95 41.79
CA ALA A 615 -2.99 8.71 42.43
C ALA A 615 -2.86 8.34 43.91
N TYR A 616 -1.90 7.47 44.28
CA TYR A 616 -1.66 7.11 45.69
C TYR A 616 -1.11 8.28 46.49
N VAL A 617 -0.26 9.15 45.91
CA VAL A 617 0.17 10.40 46.54
C VAL A 617 -1.03 11.32 46.80
N GLN A 618 -1.89 11.51 45.83
CA GLN A 618 -3.06 12.41 45.92
C GLN A 618 -4.13 11.91 46.89
N THR A 619 -4.23 10.60 47.10
CA THR A 619 -5.14 10.02 48.10
C THR A 619 -4.52 9.83 49.47
N GLY A 620 -3.25 10.17 49.64
CA GLY A 620 -2.55 10.12 50.92
C GLY A 620 -1.93 8.77 51.28
N ASP A 621 -1.95 7.79 50.39
CA ASP A 621 -1.29 6.50 50.58
C ASP A 621 0.18 6.56 50.09
N TRP A 622 0.99 7.30 50.82
CA TRP A 622 2.40 7.51 50.50
C TRP A 622 3.23 6.23 50.49
N GLN A 623 2.85 5.22 51.31
CA GLN A 623 3.54 3.94 51.30
C GLN A 623 3.32 3.18 49.99
N ALA A 624 2.11 3.11 49.50
CA ALA A 624 1.83 2.48 48.22
C ALA A 624 2.55 3.21 47.07
N ALA A 625 2.56 4.57 47.08
CA ALA A 625 3.29 5.36 46.10
C ALA A 625 4.79 5.04 46.11
N TYR A 626 5.38 4.92 47.32
CA TYR A 626 6.78 4.52 47.47
C TYR A 626 7.05 3.14 46.89
N ASP A 627 6.20 2.14 47.23
CA ASP A 627 6.39 0.76 46.81
C ASP A 627 6.32 0.64 45.26
N LEU A 628 5.37 1.34 44.59
CA LEU A 628 5.31 1.44 43.15
C LEU A 628 6.52 2.12 42.52
N THR A 629 7.04 3.15 43.14
CA THR A 629 8.25 3.84 42.69
C THR A 629 9.46 2.90 42.69
N ILE A 630 9.62 2.11 43.77
CA ILE A 630 10.68 1.12 43.86
C ILE A 630 10.48 -0.01 42.84
N ALA A 631 9.22 -0.40 42.57
CA ALA A 631 8.93 -1.34 41.51
C ALA A 631 9.31 -0.78 40.12
N ALA A 632 8.97 0.47 39.83
CA ALA A 632 9.35 1.16 38.58
C ALA A 632 10.89 1.20 38.43
N LYS A 633 11.62 1.59 39.47
CA LYS A 633 13.08 1.61 39.48
C LYS A 633 13.71 0.26 39.15
N LYS A 634 13.12 -0.84 39.61
CA LYS A 634 13.61 -2.21 39.37
C LYS A 634 13.56 -2.60 37.90
N LEU A 635 12.59 -2.06 37.11
CA LEU A 635 12.49 -2.35 35.67
C LEU A 635 13.66 -1.72 34.88
N SER A 636 14.12 -0.51 35.24
CA SER A 636 15.27 0.13 34.64
C SER A 636 15.86 1.22 35.52
N SER A 637 17.16 1.19 35.72
CA SER A 637 17.89 2.24 36.47
C SER A 637 17.89 3.59 35.72
N GLN A 638 17.66 3.61 34.42
CA GLN A 638 17.65 4.84 33.60
C GLN A 638 16.49 5.77 33.95
N GLN A 639 15.39 5.23 34.54
CA GLN A 639 14.19 6.00 34.88
C GLN A 639 14.32 6.87 36.12
N LYS A 640 15.44 6.79 36.78
CA LYS A 640 15.72 7.53 38.03
C LYS A 640 15.38 9.01 37.90
N ARG A 641 15.88 9.70 36.87
CA ARG A 641 15.69 11.16 36.70
C ARG A 641 14.22 11.54 36.58
N MET A 642 13.46 10.80 35.80
CA MET A 642 11.99 11.00 35.64
C MET A 642 11.27 10.79 36.98
N LEU A 643 11.59 9.71 37.71
CA LEU A 643 10.97 9.42 38.99
C LEU A 643 11.31 10.51 40.02
N CYS A 644 12.56 10.94 40.11
CA CYS A 644 12.99 12.05 41.01
C CYS A 644 12.23 13.34 40.69
N THR A 645 12.08 13.69 39.41
CA THR A 645 11.37 14.92 39.02
C THR A 645 9.91 14.88 39.47
N ASN A 646 9.23 13.72 39.37
CA ASN A 646 7.89 13.58 39.90
C ASN A 646 7.84 13.69 41.42
N TRP A 647 8.79 13.08 42.14
CA TRP A 647 8.81 13.15 43.57
C TRP A 647 9.14 14.59 44.11
N TYR A 648 9.96 15.37 43.42
CA TYR A 648 10.14 16.80 43.74
C TYR A 648 8.84 17.57 43.58
N ARG A 649 8.04 17.29 42.51
CA ARG A 649 6.72 17.88 42.34
C ARG A 649 5.75 17.47 43.47
N PHE A 650 5.78 16.24 43.94
CA PHE A 650 4.97 15.76 45.05
C PHE A 650 5.38 16.41 46.38
N ALA A 651 6.65 16.73 46.55
CA ALA A 651 7.15 17.40 47.73
C ALA A 651 6.60 18.83 47.90
N GLU A 652 6.13 19.47 46.83
CA GLU A 652 5.51 20.80 46.85
C GLU A 652 4.04 20.78 47.26
N LEU A 653 3.43 19.60 47.38
CA LEU A 653 2.02 19.48 47.77
C LEU A 653 1.81 19.87 49.24
N PRO A 654 0.71 20.57 49.57
CA PRO A 654 0.41 20.92 50.97
C PRO A 654 0.24 19.69 51.89
N SER A 655 -0.12 18.55 51.31
CA SER A 655 -0.32 17.26 51.98
C SER A 655 0.93 16.38 52.01
N ALA A 656 2.11 16.92 51.66
CA ALA A 656 3.30 16.12 51.44
C ALA A 656 3.80 15.45 52.72
N ASP A 657 3.99 14.12 52.68
CA ASP A 657 4.65 13.36 53.75
C ASP A 657 6.18 13.50 53.64
N GLN A 658 6.74 14.42 54.41
CA GLN A 658 8.17 14.75 54.39
C GLN A 658 9.04 13.53 54.76
N THR A 659 8.54 12.61 55.56
CA THR A 659 9.26 11.38 55.94
C THR A 659 9.42 10.46 54.76
N MET A 660 8.34 10.25 54.00
CA MET A 660 8.37 9.42 52.82
C MET A 660 9.17 10.04 51.69
N ILE A 661 9.13 11.38 51.54
CA ILE A 661 9.93 12.10 50.57
C ILE A 661 11.41 11.94 50.89
N ALA A 662 11.83 12.15 52.17
CA ALA A 662 13.21 11.95 52.59
C ALA A 662 13.69 10.50 52.31
N ARG A 663 12.85 9.52 52.59
CA ARG A 663 13.13 8.11 52.32
C ARG A 663 13.35 7.84 50.82
N ILE A 664 12.47 8.36 49.95
CA ILE A 664 12.61 8.13 48.50
C ILE A 664 13.85 8.80 47.92
N VAL A 665 14.20 10.02 48.39
CA VAL A 665 15.41 10.73 48.00
C VAL A 665 16.68 9.94 48.39
N GLN A 666 16.65 9.25 49.53
CA GLN A 666 17.74 8.37 49.95
C GLN A 666 17.84 7.12 49.09
N ASP A 667 16.71 6.47 48.78
CA ASP A 667 16.65 5.19 48.05
C ASP A 667 16.82 5.37 46.53
N LEU A 668 16.43 6.51 45.99
CA LEU A 668 16.61 6.87 44.55
C LEU A 668 17.86 7.66 44.28
N PRO A 669 18.80 7.89 45.17
CA PRO A 669 19.82 8.97 45.26
C PRO A 669 19.56 10.09 44.20
N CYS A 670 18.44 10.80 44.41
CA CYS A 670 18.09 11.98 43.63
C CYS A 670 19.07 13.12 43.97
#